data_9f4327169a95baed021c656e1a774436
#
_entry.id   9f4327169a95baed021c656e1a774436
#
_cell.length_a   1.000
_cell.length_b   1.000
_cell.length_c   1.000
_cell.angle_alpha   90.00
_cell.angle_beta   90.00
_cell.angle_gamma   90.00
#
_symmetry.space_group_name_H-M   'P 1'
#
loop_
_entity.id
_entity.type
_entity.pdbx_description
1 polymer ?
#
loop_
_entity_poly.entity_id
_entity_poly.type
_entity_poly.pdbx_seq_one_letter_code
_entity_poly.pdbx_strand_id
1 'polypeptide(L)'
;MEVSFTKEIQSLRLKSGDTFHGEGILAITKALLQSGVAYVGGYQGAPVSHLLDVMVQAKPYMQELGVHVEACSNEASAAAMLGASIHYPLRGAVTWKSIVGTNVAADALSNLSSPGVKGGVLIVVGEDYGEGASVIQERTHAYALKSTMCLLDPRPDLETMVDMVEHGFRLSEASNMPAILELRIRACHVRGSFECKDNVTPAFSTKHLIDEPASFDYLRLAHPPVTFRHEKLKFEERIPAARQYILDNHLNELFTGKHEDLGLIVQGGLYNTLIRVLQQFGLADAFGQTDVPLLVLNVTYPLVPAQLSGFCRAKRAVLILEEGQPEYIEQELATLLRRAAIQTPLHGKDILPQAGEYTTEVMAGGLLQFYERYIQAVRPELEEGHSGFDPSTGSGQAKLSRNGAGVRKWLTGNRERRQAVAKSLPTPLPARPPSMCTGCPERPVFSALKLAQQDVGNVHISGDIGCHALATFEPFSFGHSILGYGMSLASRAGLSPMMNRRVLSVMGDGGFWHNGLLTGVQSALFNGDDAVLLIFKNGYTSATGTQDIISTPDEADKANAPDKQQSLAHLNQTIENTLNGLGVKWMRTVNTYEVEKMRSTLTEAFTTPFSGLKVIVAEGECQLERQRRIKPWLAGLLKRGERVVRVKYGVDEDVCNGDHACIRLSGCPTLTLKDNPDPLKVDPVATVIDGCVGCGLCGSNAHAATLCPSFYRAEVIQNPRWHERLLASWRGVFINALRSA
;
A
#
# COMPACT_ATOMS: atom_id res chain seq x y z
N MET A 1 -6.75 12.08 10.69
CA MET A 1 -6.82 13.44 10.10
C MET A 1 -7.26 13.24 8.67
N GLU A 2 -8.38 13.81 8.30
CA GLU A 2 -8.79 13.84 6.90
C GLU A 2 -7.80 14.71 6.15
N VAL A 3 -7.18 14.16 5.14
CA VAL A 3 -6.39 14.93 4.18
C VAL A 3 -7.42 15.71 3.35
N SER A 4 -7.44 17.03 3.52
CA SER A 4 -8.28 17.90 2.70
C SER A 4 -7.58 18.10 1.37
N PHE A 5 -7.98 17.40 0.33
CA PHE A 5 -7.41 17.51 -1.01
C PHE A 5 -7.45 18.95 -1.58
N THR A 6 -8.22 19.83 -0.98
CA THR A 6 -8.26 21.26 -1.38
C THR A 6 -6.89 21.95 -1.25
N LYS A 7 -6.11 21.62 -0.22
CA LYS A 7 -4.75 22.18 -0.06
C LYS A 7 -3.77 21.56 -1.06
N GLU A 8 -3.87 20.25 -1.27
CA GLU A 8 -3.05 19.53 -2.21
C GLU A 8 -3.27 20.04 -3.64
N ILE A 9 -4.53 20.23 -4.03
CA ILE A 9 -4.87 20.81 -5.34
C ILE A 9 -4.29 22.25 -5.50
N GLN A 10 -4.31 23.06 -4.44
CA GLN A 10 -3.67 24.38 -4.46
C GLN A 10 -2.16 24.26 -4.63
N SER A 11 -1.52 23.31 -3.98
CA SER A 11 -0.08 23.06 -4.12
C SER A 11 0.30 22.66 -5.56
N LEU A 12 -0.58 22.00 -6.30
CA LEU A 12 -0.33 21.69 -7.72
C LEU A 12 -0.32 22.95 -8.61
N ARG A 13 -0.94 24.05 -8.19
CA ARG A 13 -1.00 25.31 -8.93
C ARG A 13 0.20 26.24 -8.72
N LEU A 14 1.12 25.88 -7.85
CA LEU A 14 2.36 26.64 -7.60
C LEU A 14 3.17 26.80 -8.89
N LYS A 15 3.84 27.96 -9.02
CA LYS A 15 4.59 28.37 -10.22
C LYS A 15 6.07 28.51 -9.93
N SER A 16 6.84 28.83 -10.95
CA SER A 16 8.27 29.15 -10.81
C SER A 16 8.48 30.28 -9.80
N GLY A 17 9.38 30.08 -8.86
CA GLY A 17 9.66 30.98 -7.73
C GLY A 17 8.82 30.75 -6.48
N ASP A 18 7.77 29.92 -6.56
CA ASP A 18 7.05 29.47 -5.37
C ASP A 18 7.78 28.30 -4.71
N THR A 19 7.70 28.19 -3.38
CA THR A 19 8.23 27.03 -2.66
C THR A 19 7.11 26.05 -2.35
N PHE A 20 7.25 24.83 -2.82
CA PHE A 20 6.38 23.71 -2.44
C PHE A 20 6.72 23.24 -1.02
N HIS A 21 5.70 22.93 -0.23
CA HIS A 21 5.83 22.28 1.07
C HIS A 21 4.82 21.14 1.17
N GLY A 22 5.29 19.88 1.31
CA GLY A 22 4.37 18.76 1.35
C GLY A 22 5.05 17.41 1.48
N GLU A 23 4.29 16.37 1.15
CA GLU A 23 4.72 14.98 1.13
C GLU A 23 5.34 14.60 -0.22
N GLY A 24 6.23 13.60 -0.20
CA GLY A 24 6.94 13.13 -1.39
C GLY A 24 6.04 12.74 -2.54
N ILE A 25 4.96 11.99 -2.27
CA ILE A 25 4.02 11.58 -3.35
C ILE A 25 3.32 12.77 -4.01
N LEU A 26 3.04 13.83 -3.26
CA LEU A 26 2.46 15.05 -3.81
C LEU A 26 3.49 15.87 -4.59
N ALA A 27 4.77 15.85 -4.16
CA ALA A 27 5.88 16.43 -4.92
C ALA A 27 6.05 15.73 -6.28
N ILE A 28 5.98 14.40 -6.33
CA ILE A 28 5.96 13.60 -7.57
C ILE A 28 4.76 14.01 -8.45
N THR A 29 3.56 14.17 -7.87
CA THR A 29 2.36 14.61 -8.60
C THR A 29 2.56 15.98 -9.25
N LYS A 30 3.15 16.93 -8.52
CA LYS A 30 3.51 18.26 -9.04
C LYS A 30 4.57 18.16 -10.14
N ALA A 31 5.57 17.30 -9.97
CA ALA A 31 6.66 17.11 -10.94
C ALA A 31 6.16 16.55 -12.28
N LEU A 32 5.13 15.68 -12.29
CA LEU A 32 4.50 15.24 -13.53
C LEU A 32 3.96 16.42 -14.34
N LEU A 33 3.30 17.37 -13.68
CA LEU A 33 2.76 18.58 -14.32
C LEU A 33 3.86 19.51 -14.81
N GLN A 34 4.93 19.67 -14.04
CA GLN A 34 6.11 20.46 -14.44
C GLN A 34 6.84 19.82 -15.64
N SER A 35 6.73 18.52 -15.79
CA SER A 35 7.33 17.76 -16.88
C SER A 35 6.46 17.72 -18.16
N GLY A 36 5.30 18.35 -18.17
CA GLY A 36 4.45 18.40 -19.36
C GLY A 36 3.81 17.06 -19.72
N VAL A 37 3.35 16.31 -18.69
CA VAL A 37 2.60 15.07 -18.90
C VAL A 37 1.28 15.36 -19.63
N ALA A 38 0.98 14.60 -20.68
CA ALA A 38 -0.23 14.78 -21.49
C ALA A 38 -1.41 13.97 -20.92
N TYR A 39 -1.12 12.82 -20.34
CA TYR A 39 -2.14 11.96 -19.73
C TYR A 39 -1.59 11.20 -18.54
N VAL A 40 -2.46 10.97 -17.54
CA VAL A 40 -2.17 10.18 -16.34
C VAL A 40 -3.29 9.17 -16.14
N GLY A 41 -2.93 7.91 -16.04
CA GLY A 41 -3.84 6.83 -15.70
C GLY A 41 -3.39 6.10 -14.45
N GLY A 42 -4.24 5.22 -13.94
CA GLY A 42 -3.80 4.38 -12.83
C GLY A 42 -4.90 3.56 -12.20
N TYR A 43 -4.47 2.71 -11.30
CA TYR A 43 -5.34 2.00 -10.40
C TYR A 43 -4.82 2.16 -8.97
N GLN A 44 -5.74 2.24 -8.00
CA GLN A 44 -5.39 2.54 -6.62
C GLN A 44 -4.50 1.47 -6.00
N GLY A 45 -3.46 1.90 -5.30
CA GLY A 45 -2.54 1.01 -4.60
C GLY A 45 -1.62 1.77 -3.64
N ALA A 46 -1.71 1.46 -2.34
CA ALA A 46 -0.80 2.07 -1.36
C ALA A 46 0.66 1.64 -1.62
N PRO A 47 1.65 2.54 -1.45
CA PRO A 47 1.57 3.90 -0.90
C PRO A 47 1.34 5.02 -1.93
N VAL A 48 1.15 4.73 -3.22
CA VAL A 48 1.10 5.73 -4.31
C VAL A 48 -0.32 6.17 -4.70
N SER A 49 -1.37 5.63 -4.09
CA SER A 49 -2.78 5.97 -4.40
C SER A 49 -3.06 7.46 -4.40
N HIS A 50 -2.43 8.20 -3.49
CA HIS A 50 -2.67 9.62 -3.29
C HIS A 50 -2.35 10.47 -4.54
N LEU A 51 -1.43 10.03 -5.41
CA LEU A 51 -1.15 10.68 -6.69
C LEU A 51 -2.41 10.73 -7.56
N LEU A 52 -3.02 9.57 -7.80
CA LEU A 52 -4.21 9.48 -8.65
C LEU A 52 -5.42 10.15 -7.99
N ASP A 53 -5.63 9.95 -6.69
CA ASP A 53 -6.73 10.52 -5.93
C ASP A 53 -6.75 12.06 -6.04
N VAL A 54 -5.59 12.70 -5.87
CA VAL A 54 -5.45 14.16 -5.99
C VAL A 54 -5.69 14.64 -7.43
N MET A 55 -5.15 13.94 -8.43
CA MET A 55 -5.32 14.34 -9.82
C MET A 55 -6.76 14.18 -10.32
N VAL A 56 -7.46 13.13 -9.90
CA VAL A 56 -8.89 12.92 -10.22
C VAL A 56 -9.73 14.02 -9.59
N GLN A 57 -9.50 14.38 -8.34
CA GLN A 57 -10.23 15.48 -7.68
C GLN A 57 -9.85 16.86 -8.24
N ALA A 58 -8.64 17.01 -8.76
CA ALA A 58 -8.19 18.22 -9.45
C ALA A 58 -8.66 18.30 -10.91
N LYS A 59 -9.64 17.50 -11.35
CA LYS A 59 -10.10 17.41 -12.75
C LYS A 59 -10.34 18.77 -13.43
N PRO A 60 -10.97 19.79 -12.80
CA PRO A 60 -11.09 21.12 -13.43
C PRO A 60 -9.74 21.75 -13.75
N TYR A 61 -8.76 21.61 -12.87
CA TYR A 61 -7.40 22.12 -13.10
C TYR A 61 -6.65 21.32 -14.16
N MET A 62 -6.82 20.02 -14.19
CA MET A 62 -6.24 19.18 -15.27
C MET A 62 -6.79 19.58 -16.63
N GLN A 63 -8.08 19.88 -16.72
CA GLN A 63 -8.70 20.43 -17.93
C GLN A 63 -8.14 21.80 -18.30
N GLU A 64 -7.85 22.68 -17.34
CA GLU A 64 -7.16 23.97 -17.59
C GLU A 64 -5.78 23.78 -18.20
N LEU A 65 -5.03 22.76 -17.78
CA LEU A 65 -3.71 22.42 -18.30
C LEU A 65 -3.75 21.59 -19.59
N GLY A 66 -4.89 21.01 -19.94
CA GLY A 66 -5.03 20.10 -21.08
C GLY A 66 -4.55 18.67 -20.77
N VAL A 67 -4.40 18.31 -19.51
CA VAL A 67 -3.98 16.97 -19.06
C VAL A 67 -5.20 16.06 -18.96
N HIS A 68 -5.14 14.89 -19.59
CA HIS A 68 -6.15 13.85 -19.42
C HIS A 68 -5.85 12.99 -18.21
N VAL A 69 -6.85 12.78 -17.34
CA VAL A 69 -6.72 11.93 -16.15
C VAL A 69 -7.80 10.87 -16.12
N GLU A 70 -7.41 9.62 -15.94
CA GLU A 70 -8.32 8.48 -15.91
C GLU A 70 -8.04 7.52 -14.75
N ALA A 71 -9.05 7.29 -13.91
CA ALA A 71 -9.06 6.17 -12.98
C ALA A 71 -9.49 4.92 -13.75
N CYS A 72 -8.56 4.00 -13.94
CA CYS A 72 -8.78 2.81 -14.75
C CYS A 72 -9.48 1.70 -13.96
N SER A 73 -10.08 0.74 -14.64
CA SER A 73 -10.74 -0.41 -14.00
C SER A 73 -9.75 -1.41 -13.38
N ASN A 74 -8.53 -1.45 -13.92
CA ASN A 74 -7.40 -2.22 -13.39
C ASN A 74 -6.07 -1.70 -13.98
N GLU A 75 -4.96 -2.24 -13.54
CA GLU A 75 -3.62 -1.82 -13.94
C GLU A 75 -3.29 -2.20 -15.39
N ALA A 76 -3.90 -3.27 -15.93
CA ALA A 76 -3.74 -3.62 -17.34
C ALA A 76 -4.34 -2.54 -18.26
N SER A 77 -5.51 -1.99 -17.90
CA SER A 77 -6.10 -0.86 -18.60
C SER A 77 -5.22 0.38 -18.53
N ALA A 78 -4.67 0.68 -17.34
CA ALA A 78 -3.75 1.80 -17.16
C ALA A 78 -2.48 1.63 -18.01
N ALA A 79 -1.86 0.45 -17.99
CA ALA A 79 -0.69 0.14 -18.80
C ALA A 79 -0.98 0.25 -20.31
N ALA A 80 -2.17 -0.16 -20.75
CA ALA A 80 -2.58 -0.06 -22.14
C ALA A 80 -2.70 1.40 -22.63
N MET A 81 -3.06 2.36 -21.74
CA MET A 81 -3.07 3.80 -22.08
C MET A 81 -1.70 4.28 -22.55
N LEU A 82 -0.61 3.71 -22.04
CA LEU A 82 0.76 4.07 -22.43
C LEU A 82 1.06 3.74 -23.89
N GLY A 83 0.23 2.93 -24.55
CA GLY A 83 0.29 2.67 -25.97
C GLY A 83 0.22 3.94 -26.84
N ALA A 84 -0.40 5.01 -26.34
CA ALA A 84 -0.41 6.32 -26.99
C ALA A 84 1.00 6.87 -27.23
N SER A 85 1.94 6.61 -26.32
CA SER A 85 3.32 7.08 -26.42
C SER A 85 4.19 6.25 -27.40
N ILE A 86 3.71 5.13 -27.94
CA ILE A 86 4.45 4.33 -28.94
C ILE A 86 4.59 5.12 -30.24
N HIS A 87 3.51 5.72 -30.72
CA HIS A 87 3.45 6.37 -32.03
C HIS A 87 3.51 7.90 -31.95
N TYR A 88 3.06 8.48 -30.84
CA TYR A 88 2.96 9.93 -30.66
C TYR A 88 3.96 10.43 -29.62
N PRO A 89 4.50 11.66 -29.76
CA PRO A 89 5.41 12.26 -28.79
C PRO A 89 4.64 12.79 -27.57
N LEU A 90 3.86 11.92 -26.92
CA LEU A 90 3.05 12.21 -25.76
C LEU A 90 3.74 11.67 -24.52
N ARG A 91 4.02 12.52 -23.53
CA ARG A 91 4.44 12.06 -22.20
C ARG A 91 3.24 11.49 -21.45
N GLY A 92 3.33 10.23 -21.08
CA GLY A 92 2.30 9.50 -20.34
C GLY A 92 2.82 8.99 -19.02
N ALA A 93 1.99 9.08 -17.97
CA ALA A 93 2.30 8.47 -16.69
C ALA A 93 1.18 7.56 -16.22
N VAL A 94 1.55 6.50 -15.50
CA VAL A 94 0.58 5.63 -14.81
C VAL A 94 1.06 5.31 -13.41
N THR A 95 0.12 4.93 -12.53
CA THR A 95 0.47 4.63 -11.13
C THR A 95 -0.33 3.45 -10.58
N TRP A 96 0.34 2.60 -9.77
CA TRP A 96 -0.25 1.48 -9.05
C TRP A 96 0.68 0.91 -7.97
N LYS A 97 0.17 -0.03 -7.17
CA LYS A 97 1.01 -0.84 -6.28
C LYS A 97 1.76 -1.90 -7.08
N SER A 98 3.09 -1.95 -6.94
CA SER A 98 3.95 -2.78 -7.79
C SER A 98 3.56 -4.26 -7.81
N ILE A 99 3.46 -4.88 -6.65
CA ILE A 99 3.31 -6.34 -6.52
C ILE A 99 2.05 -6.85 -7.22
N VAL A 100 0.91 -6.21 -7.00
CA VAL A 100 -0.34 -6.58 -7.67
C VAL A 100 -0.36 -6.03 -9.09
N GLY A 101 -0.14 -4.72 -9.23
CA GLY A 101 -0.38 -3.99 -10.47
C GLY A 101 0.58 -4.36 -11.58
N THR A 102 1.86 -4.50 -11.29
CA THR A 102 2.85 -4.87 -12.30
C THR A 102 2.61 -6.30 -12.81
N ASN A 103 2.15 -7.21 -11.94
CA ASN A 103 1.74 -8.55 -12.36
C ASN A 103 0.49 -8.52 -13.26
N VAL A 104 -0.52 -7.72 -12.91
CA VAL A 104 -1.74 -7.57 -13.72
C VAL A 104 -1.44 -6.92 -15.07
N ALA A 105 -0.58 -5.91 -15.08
CA ALA A 105 -0.18 -5.15 -16.26
C ALA A 105 0.86 -5.85 -17.15
N ALA A 106 1.37 -7.01 -16.76
CA ALA A 106 2.54 -7.67 -17.33
C ALA A 106 2.50 -7.84 -18.85
N ASP A 107 1.37 -8.24 -19.41
CA ASP A 107 1.21 -8.41 -20.85
C ASP A 107 1.28 -7.07 -21.59
N ALA A 108 0.51 -6.09 -21.13
CA ALA A 108 0.51 -4.74 -21.70
C ALA A 108 1.88 -4.08 -21.64
N LEU A 109 2.59 -4.22 -20.51
CA LEU A 109 3.95 -3.71 -20.33
C LEU A 109 4.97 -4.40 -21.24
N SER A 110 4.86 -5.71 -21.46
CA SER A 110 5.72 -6.44 -22.38
C SER A 110 5.50 -5.98 -23.82
N ASN A 111 4.25 -5.77 -24.20
CA ASN A 111 3.88 -5.25 -25.53
C ASN A 111 4.31 -3.78 -25.72
N LEU A 112 4.28 -2.96 -24.66
CA LEU A 112 4.78 -1.59 -24.68
C LEU A 112 6.30 -1.53 -24.88
N SER A 113 7.03 -2.35 -24.13
CA SER A 113 8.49 -2.36 -24.16
C SER A 113 9.07 -2.90 -25.47
N SER A 114 8.37 -3.82 -26.14
CA SER A 114 8.85 -4.44 -27.38
C SER A 114 9.16 -3.40 -28.47
N PRO A 115 8.21 -2.61 -28.98
CA PRO A 115 8.47 -1.57 -29.99
C PRO A 115 9.18 -0.35 -29.40
N GLY A 116 9.14 -0.19 -28.07
CA GLY A 116 9.60 1.01 -27.39
C GLY A 116 8.66 2.19 -27.58
N VAL A 117 9.03 3.35 -27.07
CA VAL A 117 8.17 4.52 -26.99
C VAL A 117 8.80 5.73 -27.69
N LYS A 118 7.99 6.54 -28.34
CA LYS A 118 8.39 7.80 -28.97
C LYS A 118 8.24 8.97 -28.00
N GLY A 119 7.14 8.99 -27.25
CA GLY A 119 6.93 9.89 -26.12
C GLY A 119 7.48 9.30 -24.84
N GLY A 120 7.83 10.15 -23.89
CA GLY A 120 8.31 9.71 -22.58
C GLY A 120 7.22 8.95 -21.80
N VAL A 121 7.58 7.82 -21.22
CA VAL A 121 6.69 7.01 -20.39
C VAL A 121 7.27 6.85 -19.00
N LEU A 122 6.46 7.15 -17.98
CA LEU A 122 6.82 6.96 -16.58
C LEU A 122 5.77 6.12 -15.85
N ILE A 123 6.21 5.02 -15.27
CA ILE A 123 5.36 4.10 -14.50
C ILE A 123 5.71 4.29 -13.02
N VAL A 124 4.86 4.99 -12.27
CA VAL A 124 5.08 5.29 -10.85
C VAL A 124 4.49 4.16 -10.02
N VAL A 125 5.34 3.39 -9.37
CA VAL A 125 4.92 2.22 -8.59
C VAL A 125 5.30 2.34 -7.12
N GLY A 126 4.42 1.85 -6.25
CA GLY A 126 4.70 1.72 -4.83
C GLY A 126 5.22 0.34 -4.50
N GLU A 127 6.37 0.26 -3.84
CA GLU A 127 6.97 -0.98 -3.37
C GLU A 127 7.34 -0.89 -1.90
N ASP A 128 6.90 -1.87 -1.12
CA ASP A 128 7.14 -1.92 0.32
C ASP A 128 7.70 -3.26 0.74
N TYR A 129 8.73 -3.21 1.58
CA TYR A 129 9.26 -4.37 2.28
C TYR A 129 8.89 -4.31 3.75
N GLY A 130 8.95 -5.47 4.40
CA GLY A 130 8.73 -5.56 5.82
C GLY A 130 7.43 -6.22 6.22
N GLU A 131 7.35 -6.56 7.49
CA GLU A 131 6.23 -7.26 8.08
C GLU A 131 4.96 -6.38 8.06
N GLY A 132 3.91 -6.88 7.41
CA GLY A 132 2.63 -6.19 7.31
C GLY A 132 2.54 -5.07 6.26
N ALA A 133 3.59 -4.83 5.48
CA ALA A 133 3.60 -3.77 4.46
C ALA A 133 2.92 -4.19 3.16
N SER A 134 3.17 -5.40 2.69
CA SER A 134 2.59 -5.93 1.45
C SER A 134 2.08 -7.36 1.62
N VAL A 135 1.09 -7.73 0.80
CA VAL A 135 0.48 -9.08 0.81
C VAL A 135 1.51 -10.16 0.47
N ILE A 136 2.39 -9.86 -0.48
CA ILE A 136 3.55 -10.67 -0.85
C ILE A 136 4.78 -9.79 -0.96
N GLN A 137 5.96 -10.37 -0.82
CA GLN A 137 7.24 -9.66 -0.90
C GLN A 137 7.92 -10.02 -2.23
N GLU A 138 7.82 -9.14 -3.22
CA GLU A 138 8.43 -9.28 -4.54
C GLU A 138 9.09 -7.97 -4.95
N ARG A 139 9.99 -8.04 -5.93
CA ARG A 139 10.74 -6.87 -6.43
C ARG A 139 10.30 -6.45 -7.82
N THR A 140 10.03 -5.16 -7.97
CA THR A 140 9.83 -4.48 -9.25
C THR A 140 11.04 -4.67 -10.18
N HIS A 141 12.23 -4.78 -9.62
CA HIS A 141 13.48 -4.98 -10.35
C HIS A 141 13.42 -6.16 -11.32
N ALA A 142 12.78 -7.27 -10.93
CA ALA A 142 12.56 -8.42 -11.82
C ALA A 142 11.82 -8.05 -13.11
N TYR A 143 10.85 -7.16 -13.02
CA TYR A 143 10.10 -6.66 -14.17
C TYR A 143 10.93 -5.77 -15.08
N ALA A 144 11.72 -4.88 -14.50
CA ALA A 144 12.64 -4.03 -15.25
C ALA A 144 13.63 -4.87 -16.06
N LEU A 145 14.20 -5.90 -15.45
CA LEU A 145 15.10 -6.87 -16.13
C LEU A 145 14.39 -7.63 -17.24
N LYS A 146 13.25 -8.30 -16.92
CA LYS A 146 12.51 -9.13 -17.85
C LYS A 146 12.06 -8.34 -19.08
N SER A 147 11.52 -7.14 -18.87
CA SER A 147 10.91 -6.34 -19.93
C SER A 147 11.84 -5.33 -20.56
N THR A 148 13.04 -5.15 -20.00
CA THR A 148 14.03 -4.15 -20.45
C THR A 148 13.46 -2.74 -20.35
N MET A 149 13.13 -2.32 -19.12
CA MET A 149 12.64 -0.98 -18.78
C MET A 149 13.61 -0.33 -17.80
N CYS A 150 13.86 0.97 -17.90
CA CYS A 150 14.66 1.66 -16.91
C CYS A 150 13.97 1.61 -15.54
N LEU A 151 14.76 1.42 -14.46
CA LEU A 151 14.26 1.43 -13.08
C LEU A 151 14.96 2.51 -12.28
N LEU A 152 14.18 3.47 -11.83
CA LEU A 152 14.60 4.58 -10.98
C LEU A 152 14.13 4.31 -9.54
N ASP A 153 15.05 4.37 -8.59
CA ASP A 153 14.83 4.28 -7.13
C ASP A 153 15.50 5.49 -6.48
N PRO A 154 14.88 6.68 -6.55
CA PRO A 154 15.53 7.93 -6.16
C PRO A 154 15.77 8.05 -4.66
N ARG A 155 16.82 8.77 -4.31
CA ARG A 155 17.08 9.22 -2.95
C ARG A 155 15.85 9.96 -2.39
N PRO A 156 15.37 9.63 -1.16
CA PRO A 156 14.11 10.14 -0.65
C PRO A 156 14.25 11.56 -0.06
N ASP A 157 14.49 12.52 -0.90
CA ASP A 157 14.32 13.95 -0.67
C ASP A 157 13.55 14.57 -1.85
N LEU A 158 12.82 15.68 -1.60
CA LEU A 158 11.88 16.18 -2.58
C LEU A 158 12.55 16.70 -3.86
N GLU A 159 13.71 17.34 -3.75
CA GLU A 159 14.41 17.90 -4.91
C GLU A 159 14.86 16.76 -5.83
N THR A 160 15.57 15.75 -5.29
CA THR A 160 16.00 14.58 -6.07
C THR A 160 14.82 13.84 -6.69
N MET A 161 13.73 13.64 -5.91
CA MET A 161 12.55 12.92 -6.40
C MET A 161 11.86 13.67 -7.55
N VAL A 162 11.74 15.00 -7.46
CA VAL A 162 11.16 15.86 -8.50
C VAL A 162 12.03 15.84 -9.76
N ASP A 163 13.33 15.98 -9.61
CA ASP A 163 14.27 15.93 -10.74
C ASP A 163 14.27 14.55 -11.42
N MET A 164 14.14 13.47 -10.64
CA MET A 164 14.05 12.12 -11.20
C MET A 164 12.75 11.86 -11.98
N VAL A 165 11.65 12.57 -11.72
CA VAL A 165 10.47 12.52 -12.59
C VAL A 165 10.78 13.13 -13.97
N GLU A 166 11.41 14.30 -13.99
CA GLU A 166 11.80 14.96 -15.25
C GLU A 166 12.81 14.11 -16.02
N HIS A 167 13.84 13.62 -15.33
CA HIS A 167 14.83 12.72 -15.92
C HIS A 167 14.23 11.39 -16.35
N GLY A 168 13.23 10.86 -15.65
CA GLY A 168 12.53 9.64 -16.04
C GLY A 168 11.87 9.75 -17.43
N PHE A 169 11.19 10.86 -17.70
CA PHE A 169 10.65 11.12 -19.03
C PHE A 169 11.75 11.30 -20.09
N ARG A 170 12.77 12.11 -19.79
CA ARG A 170 13.88 12.35 -20.74
C ARG A 170 14.70 11.08 -20.99
N LEU A 171 14.94 10.27 -19.96
CA LEU A 171 15.63 8.98 -20.10
C LEU A 171 14.82 8.02 -20.98
N SER A 172 13.49 7.99 -20.77
CA SER A 172 12.58 7.20 -21.60
C SER A 172 12.63 7.63 -23.07
N GLU A 173 12.59 8.93 -23.33
CA GLU A 173 12.68 9.51 -24.67
C GLU A 173 14.05 9.23 -25.34
N ALA A 174 15.14 9.46 -24.61
CA ALA A 174 16.50 9.28 -25.11
C ALA A 174 16.84 7.81 -25.43
N SER A 175 16.27 6.88 -24.67
CA SER A 175 16.54 5.45 -24.81
C SER A 175 15.48 4.69 -25.59
N ASN A 176 14.35 5.30 -25.93
CA ASN A 176 13.15 4.63 -26.46
C ASN A 176 12.65 3.48 -25.56
N MET A 177 12.87 3.55 -24.25
CA MET A 177 12.43 2.55 -23.26
C MET A 177 11.45 3.18 -22.28
N PRO A 178 10.39 2.49 -21.86
CA PRO A 178 9.62 2.92 -20.71
C PRO A 178 10.51 2.98 -19.45
N ALA A 179 10.21 3.92 -18.56
CA ALA A 179 10.89 4.05 -17.29
C ALA A 179 9.92 3.77 -16.13
N ILE A 180 10.39 3.05 -15.13
CA ILE A 180 9.67 2.77 -13.88
C ILE A 180 10.29 3.65 -12.80
N LEU A 181 9.46 4.36 -12.06
CA LEU A 181 9.83 5.10 -10.85
C LEU A 181 9.30 4.34 -9.65
N GLU A 182 10.18 3.68 -8.94
CA GLU A 182 9.88 2.91 -7.74
C GLU A 182 9.90 3.82 -6.51
N LEU A 183 8.82 3.84 -5.76
CA LEU A 183 8.70 4.63 -4.54
C LEU A 183 8.36 3.74 -3.35
N ARG A 184 9.20 3.81 -2.32
CA ARG A 184 8.95 3.15 -1.04
C ARG A 184 7.99 3.98 -0.21
N ILE A 185 7.28 3.36 0.75
CA ILE A 185 6.39 4.07 1.68
C ILE A 185 7.08 5.26 2.35
N ARG A 186 8.36 5.12 2.70
CA ARG A 186 9.14 6.21 3.31
C ARG A 186 9.31 7.40 2.36
N ALA A 187 9.56 7.14 1.07
CA ALA A 187 9.68 8.18 0.05
C ALA A 187 8.34 8.89 -0.19
N CYS A 188 7.23 8.16 -0.22
CA CYS A 188 5.90 8.75 -0.39
C CYS A 188 5.53 9.70 0.75
N HIS A 189 5.93 9.39 2.00
CA HIS A 189 5.56 10.16 3.20
C HIS A 189 6.67 11.07 3.74
N VAL A 190 7.84 11.10 3.10
CA VAL A 190 8.86 12.11 3.47
C VAL A 190 8.28 13.50 3.26
N ARG A 191 8.54 14.39 4.19
CA ARG A 191 8.13 15.80 4.11
C ARG A 191 9.32 16.69 3.89
N GLY A 192 9.14 17.67 3.03
CA GLY A 192 10.19 18.63 2.69
C GLY A 192 9.64 19.78 1.87
N SER A 193 10.56 20.49 1.23
CA SER A 193 10.26 21.59 0.33
C SER A 193 11.18 21.56 -0.88
N PHE A 194 10.74 22.14 -1.98
CA PHE A 194 11.55 22.39 -3.16
C PHE A 194 11.04 23.64 -3.88
N GLU A 195 11.88 24.25 -4.70
CA GLU A 195 11.51 25.40 -5.53
C GLU A 195 10.77 24.89 -6.79
N CYS A 196 9.55 25.41 -7.00
CA CYS A 196 8.71 24.98 -8.11
C CYS A 196 9.19 25.54 -9.46
N LYS A 197 8.98 24.75 -10.50
CA LYS A 197 8.94 25.18 -11.90
C LYS A 197 7.50 25.41 -12.31
N ASP A 198 7.28 26.16 -13.40
CA ASP A 198 5.94 26.28 -13.99
C ASP A 198 5.42 24.91 -14.48
N ASN A 199 4.11 24.71 -14.38
CA ASN A 199 3.48 23.57 -15.02
C ASN A 199 3.50 23.77 -16.55
N VAL A 200 3.87 22.72 -17.25
CA VAL A 200 4.02 22.75 -18.72
C VAL A 200 2.76 22.21 -19.37
N THR A 201 2.09 23.02 -20.18
CA THR A 201 1.02 22.55 -21.06
C THR A 201 1.66 21.66 -22.14
N PRO A 202 1.22 20.40 -22.28
CA PRO A 202 1.79 19.50 -23.30
C PRO A 202 1.52 20.02 -24.72
N ALA A 203 2.47 19.78 -25.64
CA ALA A 203 2.35 20.22 -27.04
C ALA A 203 1.10 19.64 -27.72
N PHE A 204 0.82 18.36 -27.45
CA PHE A 204 -0.44 17.69 -27.78
C PHE A 204 -1.17 17.39 -26.47
N SER A 205 -2.44 17.76 -26.41
CA SER A 205 -3.21 17.75 -25.16
C SER A 205 -4.71 17.70 -25.47
N THR A 206 -5.56 17.64 -24.47
CA THR A 206 -7.00 17.78 -24.66
C THR A 206 -7.43 19.17 -25.18
N LYS A 207 -6.50 20.13 -25.26
CA LYS A 207 -6.69 21.48 -25.83
C LYS A 207 -6.04 21.65 -27.20
N HIS A 208 -4.94 20.97 -27.43
CA HIS A 208 -4.20 20.99 -28.70
C HIS A 208 -4.25 19.59 -29.29
N LEU A 209 -5.31 19.33 -30.06
CA LEU A 209 -5.61 18.02 -30.60
C LEU A 209 -4.61 17.62 -31.67
N ILE A 210 -4.48 16.33 -31.91
CA ILE A 210 -3.72 15.76 -33.01
C ILE A 210 -4.66 15.70 -34.22
N ASP A 211 -4.38 16.50 -35.22
CA ASP A 211 -5.24 16.57 -36.42
C ASP A 211 -5.10 15.34 -37.32
N GLU A 212 -3.88 14.84 -37.47
CA GLU A 212 -3.59 13.71 -38.35
C GLU A 212 -3.09 12.49 -37.57
N PRO A 213 -3.59 11.28 -37.83
CA PRO A 213 -3.07 10.07 -37.20
C PRO A 213 -1.61 9.85 -37.57
N ALA A 214 -0.85 9.19 -36.69
CA ALA A 214 0.52 8.81 -37.00
C ALA A 214 0.59 7.96 -38.25
N SER A 215 1.60 8.20 -39.11
CA SER A 215 1.86 7.36 -40.26
C SER A 215 2.09 5.91 -39.87
N PHE A 216 1.58 4.98 -40.66
CA PHE A 216 1.78 3.56 -40.39
C PHE A 216 3.28 3.22 -40.35
N ASP A 217 3.72 2.64 -39.24
CA ASP A 217 5.08 2.18 -39.05
C ASP A 217 5.08 0.76 -38.47
N TYR A 218 5.33 -0.23 -39.34
CA TYR A 218 5.36 -1.63 -38.96
C TYR A 218 6.45 -1.93 -37.90
N LEU A 219 7.53 -1.14 -37.87
CA LEU A 219 8.62 -1.29 -36.93
C LEU A 219 8.21 -0.93 -35.49
N ARG A 220 7.04 -0.32 -35.32
CA ARG A 220 6.47 0.03 -34.02
C ARG A 220 5.34 -0.88 -33.57
N LEU A 221 5.13 -2.01 -34.23
CA LEU A 221 4.11 -2.98 -33.87
C LEU A 221 4.75 -4.18 -33.19
N ALA A 222 4.21 -4.62 -32.07
CA ALA A 222 4.62 -5.87 -31.39
C ALA A 222 4.06 -7.09 -32.16
N HIS A 223 4.52 -7.31 -33.40
CA HIS A 223 4.04 -8.35 -34.29
C HIS A 223 5.20 -9.02 -35.06
N PRO A 224 5.25 -10.37 -35.17
CA PRO A 224 6.27 -11.04 -35.99
C PRO A 224 6.25 -10.59 -37.45
N PRO A 225 7.42 -10.52 -38.13
CA PRO A 225 8.76 -10.90 -37.68
C PRO A 225 9.54 -9.76 -36.99
N VAL A 226 8.96 -8.56 -36.84
CA VAL A 226 9.66 -7.36 -36.31
C VAL A 226 10.10 -7.52 -34.85
N THR A 227 9.40 -8.32 -34.07
CA THR A 227 9.71 -8.54 -32.65
C THR A 227 11.14 -9.03 -32.41
N PHE A 228 11.72 -9.80 -33.34
CA PHE A 228 13.15 -10.18 -33.27
C PHE A 228 14.07 -8.96 -33.43
N ARG A 229 13.72 -8.01 -34.29
CA ARG A 229 14.46 -6.76 -34.42
C ARG A 229 14.32 -5.91 -33.15
N HIS A 230 13.15 -5.86 -32.52
CA HIS A 230 12.96 -5.18 -31.24
C HIS A 230 13.89 -5.73 -30.15
N GLU A 231 14.05 -7.05 -30.07
CA GLU A 231 14.96 -7.67 -29.12
C GLU A 231 16.39 -7.21 -29.36
N LYS A 232 16.87 -7.19 -30.62
CA LYS A 232 18.20 -6.65 -30.95
C LYS A 232 18.35 -5.19 -30.54
N LEU A 233 17.40 -4.34 -30.90
CA LEU A 233 17.42 -2.91 -30.58
C LEU A 233 17.50 -2.65 -29.08
N LYS A 234 16.90 -3.48 -28.24
CA LYS A 234 17.00 -3.35 -26.79
C LYS A 234 18.44 -3.39 -26.31
N PHE A 235 19.25 -4.30 -26.82
CA PHE A 235 20.63 -4.51 -26.38
C PHE A 235 21.66 -3.73 -27.18
N GLU A 236 21.43 -3.51 -28.47
CA GLU A 236 22.39 -2.85 -29.36
C GLU A 236 22.29 -1.32 -29.30
N GLU A 237 21.09 -0.77 -29.05
CA GLU A 237 20.85 0.68 -29.09
C GLU A 237 20.26 1.23 -27.78
N ARG A 238 19.15 0.66 -27.27
CA ARG A 238 18.38 1.28 -26.21
C ARG A 238 19.08 1.25 -24.83
N ILE A 239 19.63 0.10 -24.41
CA ILE A 239 20.38 -0.01 -23.17
C ILE A 239 21.64 0.85 -23.22
N PRO A 240 22.47 0.84 -24.31
CA PRO A 240 23.60 1.76 -24.43
C PRO A 240 23.19 3.23 -24.31
N ALA A 241 22.12 3.65 -25.00
CA ALA A 241 21.60 5.03 -24.93
C ALA A 241 21.16 5.40 -23.49
N ALA A 242 20.47 4.48 -22.79
CA ALA A 242 20.09 4.71 -21.40
C ALA A 242 21.31 4.87 -20.49
N ARG A 243 22.31 4.00 -20.62
CA ARG A 243 23.56 4.07 -19.85
C ARG A 243 24.31 5.38 -20.11
N GLN A 244 24.36 5.82 -21.37
CA GLN A 244 24.98 7.09 -21.73
C GLN A 244 24.23 8.27 -21.10
N TYR A 245 22.89 8.28 -21.18
CA TYR A 245 22.08 9.32 -20.56
C TYR A 245 22.28 9.39 -19.05
N ILE A 246 22.36 8.24 -18.36
CA ILE A 246 22.61 8.16 -16.91
C ILE A 246 23.94 8.79 -16.56
N LEU A 247 24.99 8.52 -17.37
CA LEU A 247 26.33 9.09 -17.15
C LEU A 247 26.38 10.60 -17.40
N ASP A 248 25.84 11.05 -18.55
CA ASP A 248 25.91 12.45 -18.98
C ASP A 248 25.15 13.38 -18.03
N ASN A 249 24.10 12.88 -17.40
CA ASN A 249 23.25 13.63 -16.48
C ASN A 249 23.54 13.33 -15.00
N HIS A 250 24.57 12.54 -14.70
CA HIS A 250 24.99 12.20 -13.34
C HIS A 250 23.85 11.69 -12.46
N LEU A 251 22.94 10.86 -13.00
CA LEU A 251 21.76 10.42 -12.26
C LEU A 251 22.11 9.58 -11.03
N ASN A 252 23.17 8.79 -11.07
CA ASN A 252 23.75 8.15 -9.90
C ASN A 252 24.77 9.09 -9.25
N GLU A 253 24.75 9.18 -7.93
CA GLU A 253 25.53 10.15 -7.19
C GLU A 253 26.78 9.49 -6.57
N LEU A 254 27.93 10.12 -6.75
CA LEU A 254 29.20 9.68 -6.15
C LEU A 254 29.62 10.65 -5.06
N PHE A 255 29.61 10.18 -3.82
CA PHE A 255 30.17 10.89 -2.69
C PHE A 255 31.58 10.41 -2.43
N THR A 256 32.54 11.33 -2.45
CA THR A 256 33.95 11.03 -2.13
C THR A 256 34.11 10.94 -0.61
N GLY A 257 35.05 10.10 -0.15
CA GLY A 257 35.35 9.93 1.26
C GLY A 257 36.83 9.96 1.51
N LYS A 258 37.23 10.14 2.77
CA LYS A 258 38.67 10.13 3.18
C LYS A 258 39.26 8.72 3.22
N HIS A 259 38.39 7.69 3.39
CA HIS A 259 38.79 6.27 3.48
C HIS A 259 38.55 5.58 2.16
N GLU A 260 39.42 5.82 1.19
CA GLU A 260 39.24 5.37 -0.20
C GLU A 260 39.37 3.86 -0.41
N ASP A 261 39.90 3.13 0.56
CA ASP A 261 40.15 1.69 0.46
C ASP A 261 38.89 0.81 0.59
N LEU A 262 37.85 1.33 1.17
CA LEU A 262 36.54 0.68 1.25
C LEU A 262 35.50 1.48 0.48
N GLY A 263 34.42 0.83 0.04
CA GLY A 263 33.34 1.49 -0.68
C GLY A 263 31.95 0.97 -0.28
N LEU A 264 30.96 1.84 -0.39
CA LEU A 264 29.56 1.50 -0.19
C LEU A 264 28.80 1.76 -1.49
N ILE A 265 27.95 0.82 -1.90
CA ILE A 265 26.99 1.00 -2.99
C ILE A 265 25.60 0.83 -2.37
N VAL A 266 24.68 1.75 -2.64
CA VAL A 266 23.36 1.75 -2.03
C VAL A 266 22.28 2.08 -3.07
N GLN A 267 21.13 1.42 -2.98
CA GLN A 267 19.90 1.86 -3.67
C GLN A 267 19.49 3.24 -3.16
N GLY A 268 19.06 4.12 -4.06
CA GLY A 268 18.69 5.49 -3.71
C GLY A 268 17.66 5.57 -2.57
N GLY A 269 16.61 4.77 -2.64
CA GLY A 269 15.57 4.72 -1.60
C GLY A 269 16.03 4.36 -0.19
N LEU A 270 17.25 3.82 -0.04
CA LEU A 270 17.87 3.48 1.26
C LEU A 270 18.82 4.54 1.80
N TYR A 271 19.14 5.57 1.02
CA TYR A 271 20.13 6.59 1.35
C TYR A 271 19.95 7.22 2.74
N ASN A 272 18.74 7.69 3.06
CA ASN A 272 18.50 8.37 4.34
C ASN A 272 18.77 7.48 5.56
N THR A 273 18.44 6.19 5.44
CA THR A 273 18.71 5.22 6.51
C THR A 273 20.22 4.97 6.65
N LEU A 274 20.93 4.84 5.53
CA LEU A 274 22.37 4.65 5.52
C LEU A 274 23.12 5.85 6.11
N ILE A 275 22.78 7.07 5.71
CA ILE A 275 23.42 8.30 6.23
C ILE A 275 23.23 8.41 7.74
N ARG A 276 22.02 8.12 8.25
CA ARG A 276 21.77 8.11 9.69
C ARG A 276 22.65 7.10 10.43
N VAL A 277 22.88 5.93 9.85
CA VAL A 277 23.78 4.93 10.41
C VAL A 277 25.22 5.41 10.36
N LEU A 278 25.67 5.95 9.23
CA LEU A 278 27.04 6.50 9.11
C LEU A 278 27.30 7.64 10.10
N GLN A 279 26.31 8.49 10.38
CA GLN A 279 26.37 9.51 11.45
C GLN A 279 26.61 8.87 12.82
N GLN A 280 25.92 7.78 13.14
CA GLN A 280 26.12 7.06 14.40
C GLN A 280 27.52 6.44 14.52
N PHE A 281 28.10 6.04 13.40
CA PHE A 281 29.50 5.61 13.32
C PHE A 281 30.50 6.77 13.34
N GLY A 282 30.03 8.04 13.25
CA GLY A 282 30.88 9.22 13.09
C GLY A 282 31.60 9.27 11.74
N LEU A 283 31.04 8.60 10.73
CA LEU A 283 31.51 8.50 9.35
C LEU A 283 30.72 9.39 8.38
N ALA A 284 29.72 10.11 8.86
CA ALA A 284 29.04 11.16 8.13
C ALA A 284 28.73 12.33 9.05
N ASP A 285 28.66 13.54 8.47
CA ASP A 285 28.26 14.75 9.18
C ASP A 285 26.75 14.99 9.11
N ALA A 286 26.29 16.09 9.71
CA ALA A 286 24.86 16.46 9.72
C ALA A 286 24.32 16.85 8.32
N PHE A 287 25.19 17.13 7.37
CA PHE A 287 24.87 17.53 5.99
C PHE A 287 24.97 16.38 5.00
N GLY A 288 25.28 15.15 5.46
CA GLY A 288 25.35 13.97 4.62
C GLY A 288 26.70 13.77 3.91
N GLN A 289 27.74 14.57 4.23
CA GLN A 289 29.09 14.31 3.76
C GLN A 289 29.67 13.08 4.48
N THR A 290 30.22 12.14 3.72
CA THR A 290 30.69 10.86 4.24
C THR A 290 32.22 10.79 4.26
N ASP A 291 32.77 10.09 5.27
CA ASP A 291 34.18 9.77 5.32
C ASP A 291 34.53 8.50 4.49
N VAL A 292 33.57 7.73 4.07
CA VAL A 292 33.69 6.53 3.22
C VAL A 292 33.06 6.81 1.86
N PRO A 293 33.74 6.48 0.75
CA PRO A 293 33.17 6.63 -0.59
C PRO A 293 31.84 5.89 -0.72
N LEU A 294 30.82 6.60 -1.23
CA LEU A 294 29.47 6.10 -1.38
C LEU A 294 29.00 6.34 -2.81
N LEU A 295 28.56 5.28 -3.48
CA LEU A 295 27.85 5.35 -4.74
C LEU A 295 26.36 5.09 -4.51
N VAL A 296 25.53 6.09 -4.76
CA VAL A 296 24.07 6.03 -4.66
C VAL A 296 23.50 5.73 -6.04
N LEU A 297 22.79 4.62 -6.16
CA LEU A 297 22.14 4.22 -7.40
C LEU A 297 20.69 4.75 -7.40
N ASN A 298 20.49 5.95 -7.95
CA ASN A 298 19.14 6.48 -8.24
C ASN A 298 18.53 5.81 -9.48
N VAL A 299 19.36 5.19 -10.32
CA VAL A 299 18.95 4.29 -11.39
C VAL A 299 19.57 2.92 -11.13
N THR A 300 18.73 1.95 -10.77
CA THR A 300 19.12 0.60 -10.40
C THR A 300 19.13 -0.35 -11.61
N TYR A 301 18.50 0.03 -12.71
CA TYR A 301 18.57 -0.67 -13.99
C TYR A 301 18.36 0.30 -15.18
N PRO A 302 19.17 0.21 -16.25
CA PRO A 302 20.35 -0.63 -16.41
C PRO A 302 21.53 -0.13 -15.60
N LEU A 303 22.30 -1.03 -15.02
CA LEU A 303 23.56 -0.66 -14.38
C LEU A 303 24.56 -0.12 -15.40
N VAL A 304 25.38 0.84 -14.98
CA VAL A 304 26.40 1.48 -15.82
C VAL A 304 27.79 0.85 -15.55
N PRO A 305 28.28 -0.04 -16.43
CA PRO A 305 29.48 -0.81 -16.18
C PRO A 305 30.73 0.03 -15.91
N ALA A 306 30.91 1.14 -16.66
CA ALA A 306 32.05 2.03 -16.52
C ALA A 306 32.07 2.69 -15.13
N GLN A 307 30.95 3.18 -14.63
CA GLN A 307 30.84 3.81 -13.32
C GLN A 307 31.13 2.81 -12.19
N LEU A 308 30.48 1.64 -12.23
CA LEU A 308 30.61 0.62 -11.21
C LEU A 308 32.03 0.00 -11.18
N SER A 309 32.58 -0.32 -12.35
CA SER A 309 33.97 -0.82 -12.46
C SER A 309 34.95 0.22 -11.99
N GLY A 310 34.78 1.50 -12.34
CA GLY A 310 35.60 2.60 -11.88
C GLY A 310 35.57 2.75 -10.36
N PHE A 311 34.38 2.70 -9.77
CA PHE A 311 34.20 2.78 -8.32
C PHE A 311 34.87 1.63 -7.58
N CYS A 312 34.72 0.40 -8.07
CA CYS A 312 35.23 -0.81 -7.38
C CYS A 312 36.73 -1.03 -7.55
N ARG A 313 37.32 -0.60 -8.68
CA ARG A 313 38.68 -0.99 -9.10
C ARG A 313 39.78 -0.75 -8.05
N ALA A 314 39.68 0.35 -7.33
CA ALA A 314 40.71 0.74 -6.34
C ALA A 314 40.32 0.38 -4.91
N LYS A 315 39.24 -0.38 -4.70
CA LYS A 315 38.71 -0.72 -3.38
C LYS A 315 39.26 -2.06 -2.91
N ARG A 316 39.59 -2.15 -1.63
CA ARG A 316 39.92 -3.39 -0.94
C ARG A 316 38.70 -4.27 -0.75
N ALA A 317 37.56 -3.67 -0.54
CA ALA A 317 36.24 -4.33 -0.51
C ALA A 317 35.11 -3.31 -0.72
N VAL A 318 33.98 -3.81 -1.19
CA VAL A 318 32.73 -3.02 -1.36
C VAL A 318 31.58 -3.72 -0.71
N LEU A 319 30.76 -2.99 0.07
CA LEU A 319 29.49 -3.45 0.60
C LEU A 319 28.34 -2.88 -0.24
N ILE A 320 27.47 -3.76 -0.70
CA ILE A 320 26.25 -3.42 -1.44
C ILE A 320 25.05 -3.48 -0.49
N LEU A 321 24.39 -2.34 -0.34
CA LEU A 321 23.16 -2.24 0.45
C LEU A 321 21.96 -2.32 -0.51
N GLU A 322 21.50 -3.55 -0.73
CA GLU A 322 20.40 -3.90 -1.61
C GLU A 322 19.29 -4.58 -0.80
N GLU A 323 18.13 -3.93 -0.67
CA GLU A 323 16.97 -4.45 0.05
C GLU A 323 16.14 -5.35 -0.86
N GLY A 324 15.51 -6.37 -0.26
CA GLY A 324 14.73 -7.36 -0.98
C GLY A 324 15.56 -8.47 -1.60
N GLN A 325 14.89 -9.46 -2.20
CA GLN A 325 15.50 -10.62 -2.85
C GLN A 325 14.80 -10.93 -4.17
N PRO A 326 15.48 -11.55 -5.17
CA PRO A 326 16.92 -11.83 -5.21
C PRO A 326 17.80 -10.56 -5.26
N GLU A 327 19.11 -10.74 -5.02
CA GLU A 327 20.13 -9.71 -5.04
C GLU A 327 20.57 -9.40 -6.48
N TYR A 328 19.74 -8.76 -7.25
CA TYR A 328 19.97 -8.51 -8.68
C TYR A 328 21.16 -7.58 -8.94
N ILE A 329 21.31 -6.52 -8.14
CA ILE A 329 22.42 -5.55 -8.27
C ILE A 329 23.74 -6.22 -7.92
N GLU A 330 23.80 -6.97 -6.82
CA GLU A 330 24.99 -7.71 -6.39
C GLU A 330 25.42 -8.73 -7.44
N GLN A 331 24.49 -9.55 -7.98
CA GLN A 331 24.75 -10.55 -9.00
C GLN A 331 25.23 -9.92 -10.32
N GLU A 332 24.59 -8.86 -10.80
CA GLU A 332 24.99 -8.17 -12.00
C GLU A 332 26.37 -7.51 -11.83
N LEU A 333 26.60 -6.85 -10.69
CA LEU A 333 27.89 -6.23 -10.38
C LEU A 333 29.02 -7.29 -10.29
N ALA A 334 28.79 -8.41 -9.62
CA ALA A 334 29.76 -9.50 -9.57
C ALA A 334 30.14 -10.00 -10.99
N THR A 335 29.16 -10.12 -11.87
CA THR A 335 29.37 -10.50 -13.27
C THR A 335 30.15 -9.42 -14.03
N LEU A 336 29.85 -8.15 -13.83
CA LEU A 336 30.55 -7.02 -14.45
C LEU A 336 32.04 -6.97 -14.03
N LEU A 337 32.30 -7.08 -12.73
CA LEU A 337 33.67 -7.07 -12.20
C LEU A 337 34.47 -8.27 -12.71
N ARG A 338 33.87 -9.46 -12.76
CA ARG A 338 34.51 -10.65 -13.31
C ARG A 338 34.90 -10.47 -14.78
N ARG A 339 34.02 -9.92 -15.61
CA ARG A 339 34.27 -9.62 -17.03
C ARG A 339 35.34 -8.54 -17.20
N ALA A 340 35.44 -7.58 -16.29
CA ALA A 340 36.43 -6.51 -16.27
C ALA A 340 37.78 -6.92 -15.64
N ALA A 341 37.92 -8.18 -15.22
CA ALA A 341 39.09 -8.72 -14.50
C ALA A 341 39.43 -7.93 -13.21
N ILE A 342 38.40 -7.41 -12.52
CA ILE A 342 38.51 -6.73 -11.23
C ILE A 342 38.25 -7.74 -10.12
N GLN A 343 39.18 -7.83 -9.14
CA GLN A 343 39.15 -8.83 -8.07
C GLN A 343 38.64 -8.28 -6.72
N THR A 344 38.10 -7.08 -6.71
CA THR A 344 37.56 -6.45 -5.49
C THR A 344 36.47 -7.33 -4.86
N PRO A 345 36.63 -7.77 -3.60
CA PRO A 345 35.61 -8.52 -2.89
C PRO A 345 34.29 -7.70 -2.77
N LEU A 346 33.19 -8.33 -3.13
CA LEU A 346 31.86 -7.78 -2.95
C LEU A 346 31.21 -8.47 -1.76
N HIS A 347 30.53 -7.67 -0.95
CA HIS A 347 29.70 -8.11 0.16
C HIS A 347 28.32 -7.51 0.01
N GLY A 348 27.30 -8.24 0.40
CA GLY A 348 25.91 -7.83 0.37
C GLY A 348 25.10 -8.78 1.24
N LYS A 349 24.45 -9.76 0.62
CA LYS A 349 23.61 -10.73 1.33
C LYS A 349 24.38 -11.77 2.17
N ASP A 350 25.70 -11.84 2.06
CA ASP A 350 26.56 -12.61 2.98
C ASP A 350 26.73 -11.92 4.35
N ILE A 351 26.45 -10.62 4.42
CA ILE A 351 26.54 -9.78 5.62
C ILE A 351 25.15 -9.26 6.04
N LEU A 352 24.36 -8.84 5.07
CA LEU A 352 23.01 -8.28 5.28
C LEU A 352 21.94 -9.38 5.13
N PRO A 353 20.80 -9.26 5.83
CA PRO A 353 19.73 -10.25 5.71
C PRO A 353 19.19 -10.39 4.29
N GLN A 354 18.84 -11.62 3.92
CA GLN A 354 18.21 -11.94 2.64
C GLN A 354 16.83 -11.30 2.50
N ALA A 355 16.06 -11.25 3.59
CA ALA A 355 14.67 -10.82 3.60
C ALA A 355 14.42 -9.72 4.66
N GLY A 356 13.33 -9.02 4.48
CA GLY A 356 12.86 -8.00 5.40
C GLY A 356 13.40 -6.60 5.08
N GLU A 357 12.88 -5.63 5.83
CA GLU A 357 13.18 -4.22 5.67
C GLU A 357 14.56 -3.87 6.23
N TYR A 358 15.34 -3.08 5.50
CA TYR A 358 16.64 -2.58 5.96
C TYR A 358 16.45 -1.36 6.87
N THR A 359 16.10 -1.65 8.13
CA THR A 359 16.01 -0.64 9.20
C THR A 359 17.40 -0.13 9.60
N THR A 360 17.42 0.96 10.37
CA THR A 360 18.68 1.50 10.94
C THR A 360 19.48 0.44 11.71
N GLU A 361 18.81 -0.44 12.46
CA GLU A 361 19.48 -1.50 13.23
C GLU A 361 20.08 -2.58 12.31
N VAL A 362 19.36 -3.00 11.28
CA VAL A 362 19.82 -3.97 10.30
C VAL A 362 21.06 -3.44 9.58
N MET A 363 20.99 -2.22 9.07
CA MET A 363 22.13 -1.60 8.38
C MET A 363 23.32 -1.38 9.31
N ALA A 364 23.09 -0.93 10.56
CA ALA A 364 24.16 -0.74 11.53
C ALA A 364 24.86 -2.06 11.86
N GLY A 365 24.11 -3.15 11.99
CA GLY A 365 24.67 -4.49 12.20
C GLY A 365 25.53 -4.96 11.03
N GLY A 366 25.05 -4.81 9.80
CA GLY A 366 25.78 -5.17 8.59
C GLY A 366 27.04 -4.34 8.39
N LEU A 367 26.94 -3.01 8.54
CA LEU A 367 28.09 -2.12 8.45
C LEU A 367 29.15 -2.42 9.51
N LEU A 368 28.71 -2.71 10.76
CA LEU A 368 29.65 -3.09 11.82
C LEU A 368 30.41 -4.37 11.44
N GLN A 369 29.71 -5.40 10.98
CA GLN A 369 30.32 -6.66 10.55
C GLN A 369 31.28 -6.46 9.37
N PHE A 370 30.91 -5.64 8.38
CA PHE A 370 31.74 -5.30 7.24
C PHE A 370 33.04 -4.60 7.67
N TYR A 371 32.95 -3.56 8.49
CA TYR A 371 34.11 -2.83 8.96
C TYR A 371 35.02 -3.69 9.86
N GLU A 372 34.46 -4.48 10.77
CA GLU A 372 35.23 -5.39 11.61
C GLU A 372 36.06 -6.38 10.79
N ARG A 373 35.46 -6.93 9.72
CA ARG A 373 36.15 -7.87 8.82
C ARG A 373 37.39 -7.27 8.19
N TYR A 374 37.36 -6.00 7.85
CA TYR A 374 38.46 -5.33 7.13
C TYR A 374 39.37 -4.49 8.01
N ILE A 375 38.95 -4.04 9.18
CA ILE A 375 39.79 -3.33 10.14
C ILE A 375 40.65 -4.30 10.94
N GLN A 376 40.17 -5.46 11.33
CA GLN A 376 40.92 -6.46 12.08
C GLN A 376 42.04 -7.11 11.24
N ALA A 377 41.88 -7.21 9.91
CA ALA A 377 42.88 -7.77 9.03
C ALA A 377 44.17 -6.92 8.92
N VAL A 378 44.20 -5.69 9.44
CA VAL A 378 45.36 -4.78 9.44
C VAL A 378 46.14 -4.82 10.75
N ARG A 379 45.64 -5.48 11.79
CA ARG A 379 46.29 -5.55 13.12
C ARG A 379 47.53 -6.41 13.25
N PRO A 380 47.78 -7.49 12.47
CA PRO A 380 49.00 -8.30 12.65
C PRO A 380 50.30 -7.55 12.36
N GLU A 381 50.28 -6.48 11.57
CA GLU A 381 51.53 -5.77 11.17
C GLU A 381 51.87 -4.57 12.07
N LEU A 382 51.02 -4.19 13.03
CA LEU A 382 51.20 -3.01 13.89
C LEU A 382 51.67 -3.36 15.32
N GLU A 383 51.84 -4.64 15.68
CA GLU A 383 52.29 -5.05 17.03
C GLU A 383 53.81 -5.20 17.17
N GLU A 384 54.61 -5.12 16.09
CA GLU A 384 56.08 -5.13 16.19
C GLU A 384 56.70 -3.80 15.74
N GLY A 385 56.81 -2.86 16.69
CA GLY A 385 57.74 -1.73 16.68
C GLY A 385 57.21 -0.39 16.17
N HIS A 386 56.79 0.48 17.06
CA HIS A 386 57.33 1.82 17.29
C HIS A 386 56.54 2.56 18.36
N SER A 387 57.18 2.88 19.45
CA SER A 387 56.79 3.84 20.46
C SER A 387 56.93 5.26 19.89
N GLY A 388 55.83 5.81 19.42
CA GLY A 388 55.78 7.17 18.88
C GLY A 388 54.37 7.51 18.38
N PHE A 389 53.44 7.58 19.30
CA PHE A 389 52.06 7.95 18.97
C PHE A 389 51.90 9.48 19.02
N ASP A 390 51.75 10.12 17.87
CA ASP A 390 51.25 11.51 17.78
C ASP A 390 49.70 11.50 17.80
N PRO A 391 49.07 12.06 18.84
CA PRO A 391 47.62 12.09 18.95
C PRO A 391 46.92 13.00 17.95
N SER A 392 47.63 13.81 17.20
CA SER A 392 47.08 14.80 16.26
C SER A 392 46.75 14.24 14.87
N THR A 393 47.32 13.08 14.50
CA THR A 393 47.00 12.36 13.26
C THR A 393 46.15 11.14 13.55
N GLY A 394 44.90 11.38 13.99
CA GLY A 394 43.92 10.28 14.15
C GLY A 394 43.65 9.64 12.80
N SER A 395 44.34 8.51 12.50
CA SER A 395 44.04 7.71 11.33
C SER A 395 42.54 7.33 11.38
N GLY A 396 41.87 7.37 10.23
CA GLY A 396 40.45 7.00 10.17
C GLY A 396 40.16 5.60 10.72
N GLN A 397 41.15 4.72 10.74
CA GLN A 397 41.09 3.40 11.36
C GLN A 397 40.93 3.45 12.88
N ALA A 398 41.56 4.39 13.59
CA ALA A 398 41.38 4.59 15.04
C ALA A 398 40.00 5.15 15.35
N LYS A 399 39.43 6.00 14.48
CA LYS A 399 38.08 6.51 14.56
C LYS A 399 37.03 5.39 14.36
N LEU A 400 37.19 4.57 13.34
CA LEU A 400 36.34 3.41 13.05
C LEU A 400 36.34 2.40 14.21
N SER A 401 37.49 2.11 14.80
CA SER A 401 37.63 1.20 15.96
C SER A 401 36.93 1.73 17.21
N ARG A 402 37.07 3.03 17.55
CA ARG A 402 36.36 3.67 18.70
C ARG A 402 34.89 3.74 18.47
N ASN A 403 34.48 4.12 17.27
CA ASN A 403 33.05 4.30 16.93
C ASN A 403 32.34 2.96 16.77
N GLY A 404 33.02 1.91 16.29
CA GLY A 404 32.51 0.54 16.28
C GLY A 404 32.16 0.03 17.66
N ALA A 405 32.96 0.34 18.69
CA ALA A 405 32.64 0.05 20.07
C ALA A 405 31.41 0.83 20.56
N GLY A 406 31.29 2.10 20.15
CA GLY A 406 30.11 2.95 20.40
C GLY A 406 28.83 2.38 19.80
N VAL A 407 28.90 1.94 18.54
CA VAL A 407 27.75 1.34 17.83
C VAL A 407 27.37 -0.01 18.44
N ARG A 408 28.34 -0.85 18.81
CA ARG A 408 28.08 -2.09 19.58
C ARG A 408 27.32 -1.78 20.87
N LYS A 409 27.83 -0.81 21.64
CA LYS A 409 27.18 -0.37 22.88
C LYS A 409 25.76 0.15 22.62
N TRP A 410 25.53 0.88 21.54
CA TRP A 410 24.20 1.36 21.15
C TRP A 410 23.27 0.22 20.76
N LEU A 411 23.72 -0.74 19.92
CA LEU A 411 22.94 -1.93 19.52
C LEU A 411 22.61 -2.79 20.76
N THR A 412 23.61 -3.05 21.62
CA THR A 412 23.42 -3.82 22.85
C THR A 412 22.50 -3.09 23.80
N GLY A 413 22.69 -1.79 24.02
CA GLY A 413 21.84 -0.96 24.87
C GLY A 413 20.40 -0.85 24.38
N ASN A 414 20.15 -0.87 23.06
CA ASN A 414 18.81 -0.95 22.52
C ASN A 414 18.17 -2.31 22.81
N ARG A 415 18.91 -3.40 22.64
CA ARG A 415 18.43 -4.75 22.98
C ARG A 415 18.15 -4.89 24.46
N GLU A 416 19.03 -4.40 25.32
CA GLU A 416 18.85 -4.40 26.78
C GLU A 416 17.65 -3.55 27.21
N ARG A 417 17.46 -2.36 26.64
CA ARG A 417 16.28 -1.52 26.90
C ARG A 417 14.98 -2.21 26.47
N ARG A 418 14.93 -2.84 25.32
CA ARG A 418 13.76 -3.63 24.90
C ARG A 418 13.47 -4.78 25.86
N GLN A 419 14.51 -5.49 26.30
CA GLN A 419 14.38 -6.57 27.27
C GLN A 419 13.94 -6.05 28.66
N ALA A 420 14.48 -4.91 29.10
CA ALA A 420 14.09 -4.28 30.35
C ALA A 420 12.63 -3.83 30.32
N VAL A 421 12.17 -3.20 29.23
CA VAL A 421 10.77 -2.84 29.03
C VAL A 421 9.90 -4.10 29.01
N ALA A 422 10.27 -5.13 28.29
CA ALA A 422 9.51 -6.39 28.27
C ALA A 422 9.42 -7.05 29.65
N LYS A 423 10.50 -6.99 30.44
CA LYS A 423 10.52 -7.49 31.82
C LYS A 423 9.73 -6.62 32.81
N SER A 424 9.59 -5.32 32.58
CA SER A 424 8.81 -4.42 33.43
C SER A 424 7.31 -4.56 33.25
N LEU A 425 6.87 -5.25 32.19
CA LEU A 425 5.46 -5.53 31.95
C LEU A 425 5.03 -6.76 32.72
N PRO A 426 3.92 -6.71 33.48
CA PRO A 426 3.44 -7.84 34.30
C PRO A 426 3.03 -9.05 33.42
N THR A 427 2.71 -8.82 32.15
CA THR A 427 2.44 -9.84 31.17
C THR A 427 3.05 -9.42 29.83
N PRO A 428 3.43 -10.34 28.93
CA PRO A 428 3.80 -9.98 27.58
C PRO A 428 2.72 -9.14 26.93
N LEU A 429 3.11 -8.09 26.18
CA LEU A 429 2.13 -7.33 25.41
C LEU A 429 1.40 -8.27 24.44
N PRO A 430 0.05 -8.29 24.47
CA PRO A 430 -0.69 -9.12 23.53
C PRO A 430 -0.41 -8.67 22.10
N ALA A 431 -0.33 -9.63 21.21
CA ALA A 431 -0.28 -9.33 19.78
C ALA A 431 -1.47 -8.45 19.37
N ARG A 432 -1.23 -7.47 18.53
CA ARG A 432 -2.27 -6.58 18.00
C ARG A 432 -2.37 -6.77 16.48
N PRO A 433 -2.93 -7.89 16.03
CA PRO A 433 -3.11 -8.12 14.60
C PRO A 433 -3.99 -7.03 14.01
N PRO A 434 -3.85 -6.73 12.72
CA PRO A 434 -4.78 -5.87 12.01
C PRO A 434 -6.21 -6.36 12.21
N SER A 435 -7.16 -5.47 12.37
CA SER A 435 -8.57 -5.82 12.56
C SER A 435 -9.49 -4.94 11.74
N MET A 436 -10.68 -5.45 11.44
CA MET A 436 -11.71 -4.69 10.77
C MET A 436 -12.16 -3.49 11.60
N CYS A 437 -12.55 -2.40 10.94
CA CYS A 437 -13.00 -1.16 11.57
C CYS A 437 -14.18 -1.37 12.53
N THR A 438 -14.34 -0.45 13.49
CA THR A 438 -15.54 -0.38 14.31
C THR A 438 -16.78 -0.18 13.44
N GLY A 439 -17.77 -1.06 13.56
CA GLY A 439 -18.98 -1.01 12.75
C GLY A 439 -18.79 -1.48 11.30
N CYS A 440 -17.67 -2.10 10.94
CA CYS A 440 -17.44 -2.63 9.60
C CYS A 440 -18.60 -3.52 9.13
N PRO A 441 -19.13 -3.33 7.91
CA PRO A 441 -20.25 -4.11 7.38
C PRO A 441 -19.90 -5.58 7.09
N GLU A 442 -18.63 -5.92 6.97
CA GLU A 442 -18.19 -7.30 6.69
C GLU A 442 -18.26 -8.20 7.94
N ARG A 443 -18.13 -7.62 9.15
CA ARG A 443 -18.17 -8.39 10.41
C ARG A 443 -19.46 -9.19 10.62
N PRO A 444 -20.67 -8.60 10.44
CA PRO A 444 -21.91 -9.33 10.64
C PRO A 444 -22.05 -10.52 9.69
N VAL A 445 -21.50 -10.42 8.49
CA VAL A 445 -21.53 -11.51 7.51
C VAL A 445 -20.68 -12.69 7.98
N PHE A 446 -19.47 -12.43 8.52
CA PHE A 446 -18.65 -13.49 9.10
C PHE A 446 -19.25 -14.06 10.38
N SER A 447 -19.94 -13.23 11.18
CA SER A 447 -20.73 -13.73 12.31
C SER A 447 -21.84 -14.67 11.84
N ALA A 448 -22.59 -14.29 10.81
CA ALA A 448 -23.63 -15.13 10.22
C ALA A 448 -23.07 -16.42 9.63
N LEU A 449 -21.87 -16.37 9.02
CA LEU A 449 -21.19 -17.54 8.48
C LEU A 449 -20.79 -18.53 9.59
N LYS A 450 -20.30 -18.05 10.74
CA LYS A 450 -20.05 -18.91 11.92
C LYS A 450 -21.30 -19.63 12.38
N LEU A 451 -22.43 -18.93 12.41
CA LEU A 451 -23.71 -19.52 12.79
C LEU A 451 -24.22 -20.52 11.73
N ALA A 452 -24.10 -20.17 10.42
CA ALA A 452 -24.48 -21.07 9.34
C ALA A 452 -23.66 -22.36 9.33
N GLN A 453 -22.36 -22.29 9.67
CA GLN A 453 -21.51 -23.48 9.78
C GLN A 453 -21.93 -24.44 10.91
N GLN A 454 -22.64 -23.95 11.93
CA GLN A 454 -23.24 -24.84 12.94
C GLN A 454 -24.35 -25.71 12.33
N ASP A 455 -25.05 -25.19 11.31
CA ASP A 455 -26.15 -25.90 10.66
C ASP A 455 -25.64 -26.86 9.55
N VAL A 456 -24.70 -26.39 8.73
CA VAL A 456 -24.23 -27.13 7.52
C VAL A 456 -22.86 -27.79 7.70
N GLY A 457 -22.20 -27.55 8.83
CA GLY A 457 -20.81 -27.96 9.08
C GLY A 457 -19.78 -27.04 8.42
N ASN A 458 -18.50 -27.27 8.72
CA ASN A 458 -17.40 -26.46 8.19
C ASN A 458 -17.34 -26.52 6.67
N VAL A 459 -17.15 -25.37 6.03
CA VAL A 459 -16.98 -25.21 4.59
C VAL A 459 -15.60 -24.63 4.29
N HIS A 460 -15.01 -25.04 3.16
CA HIS A 460 -13.78 -24.40 2.68
C HIS A 460 -14.09 -22.99 2.17
N ILE A 461 -13.24 -22.02 2.54
CA ILE A 461 -13.39 -20.61 2.18
C ILE A 461 -12.17 -20.18 1.37
N SER A 462 -12.40 -19.81 0.11
CA SER A 462 -11.41 -19.19 -0.76
C SER A 462 -11.63 -17.68 -0.75
N GLY A 463 -10.66 -16.92 -0.28
CA GLY A 463 -10.67 -15.46 -0.26
C GLY A 463 -9.80 -14.85 -1.36
N ASP A 464 -9.98 -13.55 -1.55
CA ASP A 464 -9.07 -12.70 -2.28
C ASP A 464 -8.50 -11.59 -1.39
N ILE A 465 -7.86 -10.59 -1.98
CA ILE A 465 -7.22 -9.49 -1.26
C ILE A 465 -8.24 -8.37 -1.02
N GLY A 466 -8.46 -8.03 0.25
CA GLY A 466 -9.40 -6.97 0.66
C GLY A 466 -9.54 -6.89 2.17
N CYS A 467 -10.45 -6.03 2.67
CA CYS A 467 -10.73 -5.94 4.11
C CYS A 467 -11.21 -7.28 4.69
N HIS A 468 -11.95 -8.07 3.92
CA HIS A 468 -12.43 -9.39 4.32
C HIS A 468 -11.30 -10.41 4.59
N ALA A 469 -10.10 -10.20 4.04
CA ALA A 469 -8.92 -11.01 4.39
C ALA A 469 -8.54 -10.90 5.88
N LEU A 470 -8.94 -9.81 6.56
CA LEU A 470 -8.75 -9.68 8.01
C LEU A 470 -9.58 -10.68 8.83
N ALA A 471 -10.53 -11.38 8.21
CA ALA A 471 -11.25 -12.48 8.85
C ALA A 471 -10.37 -13.72 9.10
N THR A 472 -9.15 -13.77 8.58
CA THR A 472 -8.15 -14.80 8.93
C THR A 472 -7.69 -14.69 10.39
N PHE A 473 -7.83 -13.51 10.99
CA PHE A 473 -7.54 -13.29 12.41
C PHE A 473 -8.74 -13.62 13.30
N GLU A 474 -8.43 -13.83 14.58
CA GLU A 474 -9.46 -13.99 15.60
C GLU A 474 -10.39 -12.76 15.67
N PRO A 475 -11.68 -12.96 15.96
CA PRO A 475 -12.35 -14.20 16.38
C PRO A 475 -12.89 -15.04 15.23
N PHE A 476 -12.66 -14.69 13.97
CA PHE A 476 -13.26 -15.38 12.84
C PHE A 476 -12.45 -16.60 12.39
N SER A 477 -11.14 -16.46 12.21
CA SER A 477 -10.22 -17.50 11.72
C SER A 477 -10.71 -18.16 10.43
N PHE A 478 -11.20 -17.33 9.49
CA PHE A 478 -11.73 -17.76 8.19
C PHE A 478 -10.75 -17.46 7.07
N GLY A 479 -10.79 -18.30 6.04
CA GLY A 479 -9.93 -18.21 4.86
C GLY A 479 -8.91 -19.33 4.83
N HIS A 480 -9.13 -20.33 3.97
CA HIS A 480 -8.21 -21.44 3.76
C HIS A 480 -7.21 -21.12 2.64
N SER A 481 -7.58 -20.19 1.76
CA SER A 481 -6.69 -19.63 0.74
C SER A 481 -7.00 -18.15 0.53
N ILE A 482 -5.96 -17.35 0.23
CA ILE A 482 -6.06 -15.97 -0.23
C ILE A 482 -5.18 -15.87 -1.47
N LEU A 483 -5.78 -15.65 -2.64
CA LEU A 483 -5.07 -15.71 -3.90
C LEU A 483 -5.53 -14.59 -4.84
N GLY A 484 -4.64 -13.66 -5.15
CA GLY A 484 -4.82 -12.61 -6.15
C GLY A 484 -6.09 -11.76 -5.96
N TYR A 485 -6.04 -10.49 -6.34
CA TYR A 485 -7.16 -9.56 -6.19
C TYR A 485 -8.29 -9.89 -7.18
N GLY A 486 -9.48 -10.23 -6.66
CA GLY A 486 -10.62 -10.71 -7.46
C GLY A 486 -10.58 -12.18 -7.86
N MET A 487 -9.61 -12.96 -7.39
CA MET A 487 -9.39 -14.33 -7.89
C MET A 487 -10.00 -15.45 -7.00
N SER A 488 -10.75 -15.12 -5.96
CA SER A 488 -11.29 -16.11 -5.01
C SER A 488 -12.17 -17.16 -5.68
N LEU A 489 -13.03 -16.77 -6.62
CA LEU A 489 -13.92 -17.69 -7.32
C LEU A 489 -13.17 -18.59 -8.31
N ALA A 490 -12.13 -18.07 -8.95
CA ALA A 490 -11.28 -18.85 -9.84
C ALA A 490 -10.43 -19.87 -9.05
N SER A 491 -9.87 -19.44 -7.89
CA SER A 491 -8.97 -20.29 -7.10
C SER A 491 -9.62 -21.54 -6.54
N ARG A 492 -10.95 -21.52 -6.29
CA ARG A 492 -11.68 -22.69 -5.81
C ARG A 492 -11.91 -23.77 -6.90
N ALA A 493 -11.79 -23.39 -8.19
CA ALA A 493 -12.19 -24.26 -9.31
C ALA A 493 -11.44 -25.62 -9.32
N GLY A 494 -10.16 -25.62 -8.95
CA GLY A 494 -9.39 -26.84 -8.82
C GLY A 494 -9.76 -27.72 -7.62
N LEU A 495 -10.39 -27.15 -6.60
CA LEU A 495 -10.70 -27.84 -5.34
C LEU A 495 -12.17 -28.29 -5.28
N SER A 496 -13.10 -27.44 -5.72
CA SER A 496 -14.56 -27.67 -5.60
C SER A 496 -15.04 -29.06 -6.06
N PRO A 497 -14.58 -29.60 -7.19
CA PRO A 497 -15.03 -30.91 -7.67
C PRO A 497 -14.62 -32.08 -6.76
N MET A 498 -13.64 -31.84 -5.88
CA MET A 498 -13.10 -32.88 -4.98
C MET A 498 -13.66 -32.74 -3.56
N MET A 499 -14.56 -31.78 -3.33
CA MET A 499 -15.14 -31.53 -2.02
C MET A 499 -16.57 -32.07 -1.95
N ASN A 500 -16.89 -32.72 -0.83
CA ASN A 500 -18.27 -33.20 -0.57
C ASN A 500 -19.26 -32.05 -0.28
N ARG A 501 -18.74 -30.85 0.00
CA ARG A 501 -19.53 -29.66 0.30
C ARG A 501 -19.13 -28.53 -0.63
N ARG A 502 -20.06 -27.63 -0.90
CA ARG A 502 -19.79 -26.43 -1.69
C ARG A 502 -18.74 -25.57 -1.03
N VAL A 503 -17.79 -25.11 -1.83
CA VAL A 503 -16.77 -24.14 -1.41
C VAL A 503 -17.37 -22.75 -1.47
N LEU A 504 -17.12 -21.94 -0.43
CA LEU A 504 -17.44 -20.52 -0.41
C LEU A 504 -16.28 -19.71 -0.99
N SER A 505 -16.56 -18.91 -1.99
CA SER A 505 -15.65 -17.87 -2.47
C SER A 505 -16.08 -16.53 -1.93
N VAL A 506 -15.12 -15.73 -1.45
CA VAL A 506 -15.37 -14.41 -0.85
C VAL A 506 -14.54 -13.37 -1.56
N MET A 507 -15.15 -12.27 -2.02
CA MET A 507 -14.45 -11.13 -2.60
C MET A 507 -15.15 -9.80 -2.27
N GLY A 508 -14.40 -8.70 -2.34
CA GLY A 508 -14.96 -7.36 -2.30
C GLY A 508 -15.48 -6.91 -3.68
N ASP A 509 -16.28 -5.85 -3.70
CA ASP A 509 -16.77 -5.23 -4.94
C ASP A 509 -15.62 -4.66 -5.78
N GLY A 510 -14.58 -4.09 -5.17
CA GLY A 510 -13.37 -3.73 -5.89
C GLY A 510 -12.72 -4.93 -6.59
N GLY A 511 -12.56 -6.06 -5.89
CA GLY A 511 -12.04 -7.30 -6.47
C GLY A 511 -12.93 -7.84 -7.59
N PHE A 512 -14.26 -7.74 -7.44
CA PHE A 512 -15.22 -8.13 -8.48
C PHE A 512 -14.99 -7.36 -9.79
N TRP A 513 -14.88 -6.04 -9.72
CA TRP A 513 -14.67 -5.20 -10.92
C TRP A 513 -13.26 -5.32 -11.49
N HIS A 514 -12.26 -5.58 -10.65
CA HIS A 514 -10.86 -5.70 -11.07
C HIS A 514 -10.61 -6.94 -11.94
N ASN A 515 -10.80 -8.12 -11.38
CA ASN A 515 -10.59 -9.40 -12.06
C ASN A 515 -11.74 -10.39 -11.88
N GLY A 516 -12.52 -10.26 -10.82
CA GLY A 516 -13.50 -11.27 -10.40
C GLY A 516 -14.57 -11.54 -11.43
N LEU A 517 -14.98 -10.52 -12.17
CA LEU A 517 -15.98 -10.65 -13.23
C LEU A 517 -15.51 -11.58 -14.35
N LEU A 518 -14.33 -11.34 -14.91
CA LEU A 518 -13.82 -12.10 -16.06
C LEU A 518 -13.22 -13.44 -15.62
N THR A 519 -12.26 -13.41 -14.69
CA THR A 519 -11.53 -14.61 -14.29
C THR A 519 -12.35 -15.56 -13.44
N GLY A 520 -13.30 -15.04 -12.66
CA GLY A 520 -14.14 -15.80 -11.75
C GLY A 520 -15.52 -16.12 -12.31
N VAL A 521 -16.37 -15.09 -12.46
CA VAL A 521 -17.80 -15.29 -12.78
C VAL A 521 -17.99 -15.88 -14.17
N GLN A 522 -17.38 -15.29 -15.20
CA GLN A 522 -17.53 -15.81 -16.57
C GLN A 522 -16.93 -17.22 -16.71
N SER A 523 -15.77 -17.49 -16.07
CA SER A 523 -15.18 -18.82 -16.09
C SER A 523 -16.10 -19.84 -15.42
N ALA A 524 -16.69 -19.53 -14.27
CA ALA A 524 -17.61 -20.41 -13.56
C ALA A 524 -18.90 -20.69 -14.37
N LEU A 525 -19.45 -19.67 -15.04
CA LEU A 525 -20.61 -19.82 -15.91
C LEU A 525 -20.29 -20.66 -17.15
N PHE A 526 -19.14 -20.40 -17.79
CA PHE A 526 -18.69 -21.14 -18.96
C PHE A 526 -18.51 -22.64 -18.68
N ASN A 527 -17.98 -22.99 -17.50
CA ASN A 527 -17.76 -24.38 -17.11
C ASN A 527 -18.99 -25.02 -16.42
N GLY A 528 -20.06 -24.24 -16.16
CA GLY A 528 -21.24 -24.75 -15.46
C GLY A 528 -20.97 -25.14 -13.99
N ASP A 529 -20.06 -24.44 -13.34
CA ASP A 529 -19.58 -24.77 -12.00
C ASP A 529 -20.67 -24.63 -10.91
N ASP A 530 -20.79 -25.63 -10.04
CA ASP A 530 -21.59 -25.55 -8.83
C ASP A 530 -20.82 -24.85 -7.71
N ALA A 531 -21.00 -23.52 -7.59
CA ALA A 531 -20.22 -22.67 -6.73
C ALA A 531 -21.06 -21.69 -5.90
N VAL A 532 -20.53 -21.25 -4.77
CA VAL A 532 -21.09 -20.18 -3.95
C VAL A 532 -20.10 -19.01 -3.92
N LEU A 533 -20.56 -17.84 -4.34
CA LEU A 533 -19.80 -16.58 -4.32
C LEU A 533 -20.50 -15.57 -3.40
N LEU A 534 -19.75 -15.06 -2.44
CA LEU A 534 -20.15 -13.94 -1.58
C LEU A 534 -19.39 -12.68 -2.01
N ILE A 535 -20.10 -11.64 -2.40
CA ILE A 535 -19.50 -10.34 -2.78
C ILE A 535 -19.85 -9.32 -1.70
N PHE A 536 -18.85 -8.74 -1.06
CA PHE A 536 -19.03 -7.59 -0.18
C PHE A 536 -19.17 -6.32 -0.99
N LYS A 537 -20.40 -5.80 -1.09
CA LYS A 537 -20.72 -4.57 -1.80
C LYS A 537 -20.74 -3.41 -0.82
N ASN A 538 -19.60 -2.73 -0.70
CA ASN A 538 -19.43 -1.60 0.21
C ASN A 538 -19.21 -0.25 -0.50
N GLY A 539 -19.14 -0.24 -1.81
CA GLY A 539 -19.08 0.93 -2.69
C GLY A 539 -17.68 1.47 -2.96
N TYR A 540 -16.62 0.84 -2.41
CA TYR A 540 -15.26 1.37 -2.47
C TYR A 540 -14.20 0.26 -2.44
N THR A 541 -13.00 0.55 -2.97
CA THR A 541 -11.80 -0.23 -2.61
C THR A 541 -11.36 0.16 -1.20
N SER A 542 -11.98 -0.47 -0.21
CA SER A 542 -11.91 -0.01 1.18
C SER A 542 -10.56 -0.27 1.85
N ALA A 543 -9.87 -1.37 1.48
CA ALA A 543 -8.62 -1.81 2.11
C ALA A 543 -7.46 -0.83 1.92
N THR A 544 -7.44 -0.08 0.83
CA THR A 544 -6.38 0.87 0.48
C THR A 544 -6.74 2.33 0.77
N GLY A 545 -7.92 2.59 1.36
CA GLY A 545 -8.30 3.93 1.80
C GLY A 545 -9.59 4.48 1.21
N THR A 546 -10.50 3.62 0.74
CA THR A 546 -11.84 4.01 0.22
C THR A 546 -11.82 4.73 -1.13
N GLN A 547 -11.00 4.25 -2.06
CA GLN A 547 -11.01 4.75 -3.42
C GLN A 547 -12.28 4.33 -4.17
N ASP A 548 -12.69 5.18 -5.11
CA ASP A 548 -13.85 4.95 -5.94
C ASP A 548 -13.66 3.74 -6.88
N ILE A 549 -14.75 3.05 -7.14
CA ILE A 549 -14.85 1.93 -8.08
C ILE A 549 -15.98 2.22 -9.08
N ILE A 550 -16.14 1.38 -10.09
CA ILE A 550 -17.16 1.54 -11.15
C ILE A 550 -18.58 1.75 -10.59
N SER A 551 -18.88 1.17 -9.43
CA SER A 551 -20.18 1.26 -8.77
C SER A 551 -20.21 2.18 -7.54
N THR A 552 -19.27 3.10 -7.38
CA THR A 552 -19.28 4.09 -6.29
C THR A 552 -20.41 5.11 -6.48
N PRO A 553 -21.12 5.50 -5.41
CA PRO A 553 -22.15 6.57 -5.46
C PRO A 553 -21.59 7.93 -5.87
N ASP A 554 -22.37 8.72 -6.61
CA ASP A 554 -21.99 10.07 -7.01
C ASP A 554 -21.79 11.02 -5.81
N GLU A 555 -20.88 11.98 -5.95
CA GLU A 555 -20.58 12.99 -4.91
C GLU A 555 -21.81 13.84 -4.56
N ALA A 556 -22.69 14.14 -5.54
CA ALA A 556 -23.91 14.88 -5.29
C ALA A 556 -24.86 14.15 -4.34
N ASP A 557 -24.96 12.83 -4.46
CA ASP A 557 -25.78 12.01 -3.57
C ASP A 557 -25.19 11.91 -2.17
N LYS A 558 -23.85 11.86 -2.07
CA LYS A 558 -23.14 11.88 -0.79
C LYS A 558 -23.36 13.19 -0.03
N ALA A 559 -23.41 14.32 -0.73
CA ALA A 559 -23.57 15.65 -0.15
C ALA A 559 -25.00 15.93 0.35
N ASN A 560 -26.02 15.39 -0.34
CA ASN A 560 -27.44 15.69 -0.04
C ASN A 560 -27.93 15.06 1.27
N ALA A 561 -27.35 13.96 1.72
CA ALA A 561 -27.77 13.27 2.95
C ALA A 561 -26.56 12.63 3.67
N PRO A 562 -25.70 13.45 4.29
CA PRO A 562 -24.43 12.96 4.85
C PRO A 562 -24.59 12.01 6.04
N ASP A 563 -25.73 12.04 6.71
CA ASP A 563 -26.07 11.20 7.87
C ASP A 563 -26.72 9.86 7.48
N LYS A 564 -27.24 9.72 6.27
CA LYS A 564 -27.89 8.50 5.81
C LYS A 564 -26.90 7.53 5.20
N GLN A 565 -27.22 6.25 5.29
CA GLN A 565 -26.52 5.23 4.53
C GLN A 565 -26.80 5.46 3.05
N GLN A 566 -25.73 5.50 2.23
CA GLN A 566 -25.87 5.70 0.81
C GLN A 566 -26.46 4.45 0.14
N SER A 567 -27.34 4.66 -0.84
CA SER A 567 -27.78 3.59 -1.72
C SER A 567 -26.70 3.30 -2.76
N LEU A 568 -26.32 2.05 -2.88
CA LEU A 568 -25.33 1.60 -3.87
C LEU A 568 -26.01 1.08 -5.16
N ALA A 569 -27.31 1.37 -5.34
CA ALA A 569 -28.12 0.83 -6.42
C ALA A 569 -28.45 1.81 -7.56
N HIS A 570 -27.98 3.04 -7.50
CA HIS A 570 -28.43 4.12 -8.41
C HIS A 570 -27.68 4.21 -9.74
N LEU A 571 -26.61 3.45 -9.93
CA LEU A 571 -25.85 3.41 -11.17
C LEU A 571 -26.32 2.28 -12.09
N ASN A 572 -26.32 2.53 -13.40
CA ASN A 572 -26.61 1.48 -14.40
C ASN A 572 -25.62 0.30 -14.34
N GLN A 573 -24.40 0.55 -13.88
CA GLN A 573 -23.35 -0.46 -13.71
C GLN A 573 -23.34 -1.01 -12.29
N THR A 574 -24.41 -1.64 -11.86
CA THR A 574 -24.45 -2.35 -10.59
C THR A 574 -23.94 -3.79 -10.75
N ILE A 575 -23.43 -4.35 -9.67
CA ILE A 575 -23.02 -5.78 -9.64
C ILE A 575 -24.21 -6.66 -10.02
N GLU A 576 -25.39 -6.37 -9.48
CA GLU A 576 -26.61 -7.14 -9.72
C GLU A 576 -27.03 -7.10 -11.21
N ASN A 577 -27.03 -5.92 -11.83
CA ASN A 577 -27.38 -5.79 -13.25
C ASN A 577 -26.36 -6.52 -14.14
N THR A 578 -25.10 -6.43 -13.81
CA THR A 578 -24.01 -7.12 -14.53
C THR A 578 -24.17 -8.64 -14.41
N LEU A 579 -24.39 -9.16 -13.22
CA LEU A 579 -24.60 -10.59 -12.98
C LEU A 579 -25.85 -11.13 -13.68
N ASN A 580 -26.96 -10.37 -13.64
CA ASN A 580 -28.19 -10.70 -14.36
C ASN A 580 -27.96 -10.70 -15.88
N GLY A 581 -27.23 -9.71 -16.41
CA GLY A 581 -26.86 -9.63 -17.83
C GLY A 581 -26.00 -10.81 -18.30
N LEU A 582 -25.18 -11.39 -17.43
CA LEU A 582 -24.40 -12.59 -17.69
C LEU A 582 -25.19 -13.89 -17.52
N GLY A 583 -26.44 -13.83 -17.05
CA GLY A 583 -27.29 -14.99 -16.89
C GLY A 583 -27.13 -15.75 -15.59
N VAL A 584 -26.64 -15.13 -14.53
CA VAL A 584 -26.62 -15.71 -13.17
C VAL A 584 -28.07 -15.90 -12.70
N LYS A 585 -28.49 -17.16 -12.48
CA LYS A 585 -29.87 -17.51 -12.17
C LYS A 585 -30.18 -17.48 -10.69
N TRP A 586 -29.21 -17.75 -9.83
CA TRP A 586 -29.39 -17.72 -8.38
C TRP A 586 -28.60 -16.55 -7.79
N MET A 587 -29.29 -15.50 -7.41
CA MET A 587 -28.69 -14.33 -6.79
C MET A 587 -29.57 -13.83 -5.64
N ARG A 588 -28.95 -13.42 -4.53
CA ARG A 588 -29.60 -12.83 -3.36
C ARG A 588 -28.82 -11.59 -2.92
N THR A 589 -29.50 -10.47 -2.76
CA THR A 589 -28.93 -9.27 -2.13
C THR A 589 -29.43 -9.16 -0.69
N VAL A 590 -28.52 -9.08 0.26
CA VAL A 590 -28.82 -9.06 1.69
C VAL A 590 -28.07 -7.92 2.36
N ASN A 591 -28.75 -7.14 3.19
CA ASN A 591 -28.08 -6.14 4.02
C ASN A 591 -27.17 -6.83 5.04
N THR A 592 -25.94 -6.39 5.13
CA THR A 592 -24.92 -7.04 5.97
C THR A 592 -25.28 -7.07 7.45
N TYR A 593 -26.03 -6.09 7.95
CA TYR A 593 -26.43 -6.02 9.36
C TYR A 593 -27.65 -6.89 9.71
N GLU A 594 -28.30 -7.54 8.73
CA GLU A 594 -29.38 -8.51 8.94
C GLU A 594 -28.80 -9.92 9.17
N VAL A 595 -28.18 -10.14 10.34
CA VAL A 595 -27.39 -11.34 10.66
C VAL A 595 -28.17 -12.64 10.42
N GLU A 596 -29.41 -12.74 10.89
CA GLU A 596 -30.21 -13.97 10.74
C GLU A 596 -30.64 -14.22 9.29
N LYS A 597 -30.97 -13.17 8.54
CA LYS A 597 -31.28 -13.28 7.12
C LYS A 597 -30.02 -13.70 6.32
N MET A 598 -28.86 -13.17 6.68
CA MET A 598 -27.58 -13.56 6.06
C MET A 598 -27.27 -15.04 6.39
N ARG A 599 -27.46 -15.47 7.65
CA ARG A 599 -27.32 -16.89 8.05
C ARG A 599 -28.20 -17.81 7.22
N SER A 600 -29.52 -17.51 7.14
CA SER A 600 -30.48 -18.32 6.37
C SER A 600 -30.12 -18.33 4.88
N THR A 601 -29.68 -17.22 4.29
CA THR A 601 -29.27 -17.12 2.89
C THR A 601 -28.00 -17.94 2.61
N LEU A 602 -27.01 -17.91 3.49
CA LEU A 602 -25.83 -18.74 3.40
C LEU A 602 -26.20 -20.23 3.49
N THR A 603 -27.04 -20.61 4.44
CA THR A 603 -27.54 -21.98 4.57
C THR A 603 -28.30 -22.43 3.32
N GLU A 604 -29.17 -21.57 2.74
CA GLU A 604 -29.85 -21.81 1.46
C GLU A 604 -28.83 -22.05 0.34
N ALA A 605 -27.82 -21.21 0.20
CA ALA A 605 -26.80 -21.32 -0.86
C ALA A 605 -26.01 -22.63 -0.77
N PHE A 606 -25.72 -23.12 0.44
CA PHE A 606 -25.02 -24.39 0.65
C PHE A 606 -25.89 -25.62 0.41
N THR A 607 -27.19 -25.54 0.69
CA THR A 607 -28.09 -26.70 0.71
C THR A 607 -29.06 -26.78 -0.48
N THR A 608 -29.25 -25.71 -1.24
CA THR A 608 -30.17 -25.68 -2.39
C THR A 608 -29.86 -26.80 -3.40
N PRO A 609 -30.88 -27.46 -3.99
CA PRO A 609 -30.70 -28.41 -5.07
C PRO A 609 -30.27 -27.78 -6.40
N PHE A 610 -30.31 -26.42 -6.49
CA PHE A 610 -29.87 -25.72 -7.69
C PHE A 610 -28.38 -25.98 -7.95
N SER A 611 -28.04 -26.57 -9.11
CA SER A 611 -26.68 -26.74 -9.60
C SER A 611 -26.30 -25.51 -10.46
N GLY A 612 -25.15 -24.91 -10.24
CA GLY A 612 -24.64 -23.73 -10.92
C GLY A 612 -24.12 -22.67 -9.96
N LEU A 613 -23.71 -21.52 -10.49
CA LEU A 613 -23.19 -20.41 -9.70
C LEU A 613 -24.31 -19.73 -8.88
N LYS A 614 -24.11 -19.67 -7.56
CA LYS A 614 -24.94 -18.95 -6.61
C LYS A 614 -24.19 -17.73 -6.12
N VAL A 615 -24.79 -16.55 -6.21
CA VAL A 615 -24.18 -15.29 -5.79
C VAL A 615 -24.98 -14.65 -4.66
N ILE A 616 -24.31 -14.34 -3.58
CA ILE A 616 -24.82 -13.52 -2.47
C ILE A 616 -24.12 -12.17 -2.54
N VAL A 617 -24.89 -11.12 -2.74
CA VAL A 617 -24.40 -9.73 -2.66
C VAL A 617 -24.70 -9.21 -1.26
N ALA A 618 -23.67 -9.06 -0.46
CA ALA A 618 -23.75 -8.55 0.91
C ALA A 618 -23.58 -7.03 0.91
N GLU A 619 -24.68 -6.31 0.97
CA GLU A 619 -24.69 -4.85 0.81
C GLU A 619 -24.55 -4.12 2.13
N GLY A 620 -23.57 -3.24 2.25
CA GLY A 620 -23.37 -2.40 3.42
C GLY A 620 -22.25 -1.38 3.21
N GLU A 621 -22.58 -0.10 3.38
CA GLU A 621 -21.64 1.01 3.15
C GLU A 621 -20.37 0.90 4.01
N CYS A 622 -19.20 1.18 3.42
CA CYS A 622 -17.92 1.22 4.13
C CYS A 622 -17.97 2.20 5.31
N GLN A 623 -17.71 1.69 6.53
CA GLN A 623 -17.77 2.53 7.74
C GLN A 623 -16.65 3.57 7.81
N LEU A 624 -15.50 3.31 7.21
CA LEU A 624 -14.43 4.30 7.17
C LEU A 624 -14.88 5.54 6.39
N GLU A 625 -15.43 5.34 5.19
CA GLU A 625 -15.94 6.44 4.36
C GLU A 625 -17.12 7.14 5.02
N ARG A 626 -18.07 6.38 5.55
CA ARG A 626 -19.19 6.94 6.28
C ARG A 626 -18.75 7.83 7.45
N GLN A 627 -17.75 7.41 8.23
CA GLN A 627 -17.26 8.20 9.35
C GLN A 627 -16.48 9.44 8.91
N ARG A 628 -15.78 9.38 7.78
CA ARG A 628 -15.14 10.56 7.16
C ARG A 628 -16.17 11.64 6.80
N ARG A 629 -17.30 11.24 6.28
CA ARG A 629 -18.41 12.15 5.91
C ARG A 629 -19.17 12.66 7.12
N ILE A 630 -19.56 11.78 8.05
CA ILE A 630 -20.43 12.12 9.17
C ILE A 630 -19.70 12.94 10.26
N LYS A 631 -18.47 12.66 10.60
CA LYS A 631 -17.76 13.34 11.70
C LYS A 631 -17.62 14.84 11.49
N PRO A 632 -17.13 15.35 10.34
CA PRO A 632 -17.04 16.79 10.08
C PRO A 632 -18.40 17.47 10.08
N TRP A 633 -19.42 16.83 9.47
CA TRP A 633 -20.79 17.34 9.45
C TRP A 633 -21.34 17.51 10.87
N LEU A 634 -21.25 16.48 11.72
CA LEU A 634 -21.67 16.56 13.12
C LEU A 634 -20.89 17.62 13.90
N ALA A 635 -19.57 17.72 13.66
CA ALA A 635 -18.73 18.77 14.30
C ALA A 635 -19.19 20.18 13.88
N GLY A 636 -19.60 20.35 12.63
CA GLY A 636 -20.18 21.59 12.12
C GLY A 636 -21.50 21.94 12.84
N LEU A 637 -22.41 20.98 12.99
CA LEU A 637 -23.67 21.16 13.74
C LEU A 637 -23.38 21.55 15.20
N LEU A 638 -22.46 20.86 15.85
CA LEU A 638 -22.09 21.14 17.24
C LEU A 638 -21.52 22.56 17.42
N LYS A 639 -20.64 23.00 16.49
CA LYS A 639 -20.08 24.36 16.51
C LYS A 639 -21.15 25.45 16.34
N ARG A 640 -22.23 25.16 15.62
CA ARG A 640 -23.37 26.08 15.46
C ARG A 640 -24.36 26.03 16.64
N GLY A 641 -24.09 25.20 17.66
CA GLY A 641 -24.97 25.02 18.80
C GLY A 641 -26.22 24.19 18.48
N GLU A 642 -26.27 23.51 17.31
CA GLU A 642 -27.40 22.70 16.90
C GLU A 642 -27.47 21.40 17.70
N ARG A 643 -28.69 20.90 17.88
CA ARG A 643 -28.96 19.64 18.60
C ARG A 643 -28.47 18.45 17.79
N VAL A 644 -27.58 17.64 18.38
CA VAL A 644 -27.06 16.41 17.79
C VAL A 644 -27.44 15.20 18.66
N VAL A 645 -27.99 14.17 18.04
CA VAL A 645 -28.30 12.89 18.70
C VAL A 645 -27.42 11.81 18.12
N ARG A 646 -26.70 11.07 18.97
CA ARG A 646 -25.89 9.93 18.58
C ARG A 646 -26.38 8.66 19.25
N VAL A 647 -26.63 7.64 18.45
CA VAL A 647 -26.95 6.32 18.96
C VAL A 647 -25.68 5.66 19.46
N LYS A 648 -25.73 5.09 20.66
CA LYS A 648 -24.70 4.25 21.26
C LYS A 648 -25.36 2.98 21.76
N TYR A 649 -24.56 1.95 21.94
CA TYR A 649 -24.98 0.72 22.58
C TYR A 649 -24.20 0.54 23.87
N GLY A 650 -24.82 -0.07 24.84
CA GLY A 650 -24.22 -0.42 26.11
C GLY A 650 -24.63 -1.82 26.54
N VAL A 651 -24.00 -2.31 27.56
CA VAL A 651 -24.31 -3.61 28.20
C VAL A 651 -24.78 -3.33 29.62
N ASP A 652 -25.92 -3.88 29.96
CA ASP A 652 -26.41 -3.91 31.34
C ASP A 652 -25.61 -4.97 32.10
N GLU A 653 -24.81 -4.50 33.05
CA GLU A 653 -23.90 -5.34 33.82
C GLU A 653 -24.59 -6.27 34.80
N ASP A 654 -25.77 -5.87 35.28
CA ASP A 654 -26.58 -6.68 36.21
C ASP A 654 -27.19 -7.89 35.49
N VAL A 655 -27.46 -7.76 34.20
CA VAL A 655 -28.09 -8.78 33.35
C VAL A 655 -27.06 -9.61 32.58
N CYS A 656 -25.83 -9.11 32.41
CA CYS A 656 -24.77 -9.83 31.70
C CYS A 656 -24.36 -11.09 32.47
N ASN A 657 -24.46 -12.25 31.82
CA ASN A 657 -24.12 -13.54 32.39
C ASN A 657 -22.66 -13.97 32.19
N GLY A 658 -21.82 -13.15 31.53
CA GLY A 658 -20.42 -13.47 31.29
C GLY A 658 -20.15 -14.52 30.20
N ASP A 659 -21.14 -14.94 29.40
CA ASP A 659 -20.93 -15.90 28.30
C ASP A 659 -20.01 -15.34 27.18
N HIS A 660 -20.03 -14.03 26.94
CA HIS A 660 -19.21 -13.32 25.95
C HIS A 660 -19.39 -13.77 24.48
N ALA A 661 -20.50 -14.41 24.12
CA ALA A 661 -20.81 -14.73 22.73
C ALA A 661 -20.76 -13.48 21.83
N CYS A 662 -21.18 -12.32 22.37
CA CYS A 662 -21.09 -11.03 21.71
C CYS A 662 -19.66 -10.68 21.24
N ILE A 663 -18.65 -10.99 22.02
CA ILE A 663 -17.23 -10.74 21.67
C ILE A 663 -16.73 -11.78 20.69
N ARG A 664 -16.97 -13.07 20.98
CA ARG A 664 -16.51 -14.19 20.14
C ARG A 664 -17.08 -14.18 18.73
N LEU A 665 -18.26 -13.61 18.54
CA LEU A 665 -18.91 -13.52 17.23
C LEU A 665 -18.68 -12.19 16.53
N SER A 666 -18.62 -11.06 17.25
CA SER A 666 -18.57 -9.76 16.57
C SER A 666 -17.16 -9.28 16.25
N GLY A 667 -16.15 -9.65 17.03
CA GLY A 667 -14.79 -9.12 16.90
C GLY A 667 -14.73 -7.58 16.97
N CYS A 668 -15.69 -6.92 17.60
CA CYS A 668 -15.79 -5.46 17.59
C CYS A 668 -14.70 -4.83 18.47
N PRO A 669 -13.86 -3.89 17.93
CA PRO A 669 -12.78 -3.27 18.70
C PRO A 669 -13.25 -2.41 19.89
N THR A 670 -14.52 -2.04 19.92
CA THR A 670 -15.10 -1.23 21.02
C THR A 670 -15.87 -2.05 22.03
N LEU A 671 -15.95 -3.36 21.85
CA LEU A 671 -16.56 -4.28 22.80
C LEU A 671 -15.42 -5.02 23.53
N THR A 672 -15.36 -4.84 24.84
CA THR A 672 -14.30 -5.38 25.70
C THR A 672 -14.88 -5.92 27.00
N LEU A 673 -14.03 -6.34 27.89
CA LEU A 673 -14.38 -6.84 29.22
C LEU A 673 -14.06 -5.80 30.29
N LYS A 674 -14.83 -5.79 31.35
CA LYS A 674 -14.51 -5.12 32.62
C LYS A 674 -14.84 -6.04 33.78
N ASP A 675 -14.25 -5.79 34.93
CA ASP A 675 -14.57 -6.53 36.17
C ASP A 675 -16.07 -6.40 36.46
N ASN A 676 -16.63 -7.48 36.98
CA ASN A 676 -18.01 -7.47 37.40
C ASN A 676 -18.17 -6.56 38.65
N PRO A 677 -19.09 -5.59 38.64
CA PRO A 677 -19.33 -4.75 39.81
C PRO A 677 -19.91 -5.52 41.01
N ASP A 678 -20.58 -6.64 40.77
CA ASP A 678 -21.05 -7.52 41.82
C ASP A 678 -19.91 -8.40 42.38
N PRO A 679 -19.49 -8.19 43.64
CA PRO A 679 -18.35 -8.91 44.23
C PRO A 679 -18.63 -10.42 44.41
N LEU A 680 -19.87 -10.86 44.25
CA LEU A 680 -20.26 -12.26 44.34
C LEU A 680 -20.14 -13.00 43.00
N LYS A 681 -19.91 -12.26 41.89
CA LYS A 681 -19.75 -12.82 40.55
C LYS A 681 -18.29 -12.73 40.12
N VAL A 682 -17.71 -13.85 39.77
CA VAL A 682 -16.29 -13.95 39.36
C VAL A 682 -16.09 -13.61 37.90
N ASP A 683 -17.08 -13.90 37.04
CA ASP A 683 -16.97 -13.71 35.60
C ASP A 683 -17.03 -12.23 35.22
N PRO A 684 -16.07 -11.74 34.39
CA PRO A 684 -16.10 -10.36 33.91
C PRO A 684 -17.32 -10.10 33.01
N VAL A 685 -17.79 -8.86 32.96
CA VAL A 685 -18.91 -8.45 32.14
C VAL A 685 -18.43 -7.77 30.88
N ALA A 686 -19.18 -7.95 29.78
CA ALA A 686 -18.94 -7.21 28.55
C ALA A 686 -19.24 -5.72 28.74
N THR A 687 -18.47 -4.86 28.10
CA THR A 687 -18.69 -3.41 28.10
C THR A 687 -18.35 -2.79 26.75
N VAL A 688 -19.01 -1.68 26.42
CA VAL A 688 -18.81 -0.96 25.16
C VAL A 688 -18.12 0.38 25.46
N ILE A 689 -16.95 0.59 24.88
CA ILE A 689 -16.18 1.83 25.06
C ILE A 689 -16.62 2.93 24.08
N ASP A 690 -16.15 4.17 24.30
CA ASP A 690 -16.59 5.38 23.60
C ASP A 690 -16.42 5.37 22.06
N GLY A 691 -15.56 4.51 21.51
CA GLY A 691 -15.38 4.33 20.06
C GLY A 691 -16.61 3.77 19.32
N CYS A 692 -17.67 3.38 20.02
CA CYS A 692 -18.88 2.82 19.42
C CYS A 692 -19.51 3.79 18.39
N VAL A 693 -19.85 3.27 17.21
CA VAL A 693 -20.51 4.02 16.11
C VAL A 693 -22.03 3.76 16.02
N GLY A 694 -22.59 3.00 16.94
CA GLY A 694 -24.04 2.78 17.04
C GLY A 694 -24.62 1.81 16.00
N CYS A 695 -23.84 0.89 15.44
CA CYS A 695 -24.30 -0.06 14.42
C CYS A 695 -25.21 -1.18 14.94
N GLY A 696 -25.18 -1.50 16.26
CA GLY A 696 -26.02 -2.52 16.87
C GLY A 696 -25.57 -3.97 16.71
N LEU A 697 -24.51 -4.24 15.96
CA LEU A 697 -24.04 -5.59 15.63
C LEU A 697 -23.78 -6.48 16.86
N CYS A 698 -23.18 -5.93 17.91
CA CYS A 698 -22.88 -6.69 19.13
C CYS A 698 -24.14 -7.27 19.78
N GLY A 699 -25.21 -6.47 19.88
CA GLY A 699 -26.49 -6.92 20.38
C GLY A 699 -27.16 -7.94 19.46
N SER A 700 -27.16 -7.69 18.15
CA SER A 700 -27.74 -8.62 17.17
C SER A 700 -27.05 -9.98 17.18
N ASN A 701 -25.72 -10.02 17.25
CA ASN A 701 -24.94 -11.25 17.35
C ASN A 701 -25.22 -12.01 18.64
N ALA A 702 -25.23 -11.30 19.78
CA ALA A 702 -25.53 -11.91 21.08
C ALA A 702 -26.95 -12.46 21.13
N HIS A 703 -27.91 -11.77 20.54
CA HIS A 703 -29.28 -12.25 20.46
C HIS A 703 -29.42 -13.47 19.56
N ALA A 704 -28.79 -13.44 18.36
CA ALA A 704 -28.82 -14.57 17.43
C ALA A 704 -28.17 -15.83 18.00
N ALA A 705 -27.11 -15.70 18.81
CA ALA A 705 -26.38 -16.81 19.40
C ALA A 705 -27.02 -17.41 20.66
N THR A 706 -27.45 -16.53 21.59
CA THR A 706 -27.82 -16.94 22.96
C THR A 706 -29.05 -16.21 23.51
N LEU A 707 -29.82 -15.50 22.65
CA LEU A 707 -30.94 -14.66 23.08
C LEU A 707 -30.60 -13.68 24.21
N CYS A 708 -29.38 -13.14 24.18
CA CYS A 708 -28.84 -12.29 25.24
C CYS A 708 -29.66 -10.99 25.42
N PRO A 709 -30.19 -10.70 26.63
CA PRO A 709 -31.00 -9.52 26.90
C PRO A 709 -30.18 -8.30 27.38
N SER A 710 -28.86 -8.43 27.54
CA SER A 710 -28.03 -7.43 28.23
C SER A 710 -27.75 -6.16 27.43
N PHE A 711 -27.95 -6.18 26.10
CA PHE A 711 -27.67 -5.01 25.26
C PHE A 711 -28.81 -4.01 25.28
N TYR A 712 -28.48 -2.74 25.51
CA TYR A 712 -29.43 -1.64 25.38
C TYR A 712 -28.93 -0.60 24.36
N ARG A 713 -29.86 0.10 23.72
CA ARG A 713 -29.64 1.23 22.84
C ARG A 713 -29.85 2.52 23.63
N ALA A 714 -28.85 3.42 23.57
CA ALA A 714 -28.91 4.73 24.22
C ALA A 714 -28.77 5.85 23.18
N GLU A 715 -29.40 6.97 23.43
CA GLU A 715 -29.28 8.18 22.66
C GLU A 715 -28.52 9.24 23.46
N VAL A 716 -27.32 9.58 22.96
CA VAL A 716 -26.50 10.65 23.54
C VAL A 716 -26.87 11.95 22.85
N ILE A 717 -27.48 12.87 23.61
CA ILE A 717 -27.92 14.17 23.10
C ILE A 717 -26.89 15.24 23.46
N GLN A 718 -26.34 15.88 22.46
CA GLN A 718 -25.48 17.06 22.61
C GLN A 718 -26.24 18.32 22.17
N ASN A 719 -26.00 19.44 22.83
CA ASN A 719 -26.78 20.67 22.70
C ASN A 719 -28.29 20.43 22.87
N PRO A 720 -28.73 19.88 24.04
CA PRO A 720 -30.14 19.57 24.27
C PRO A 720 -31.00 20.82 24.28
N ARG A 721 -32.24 20.72 23.81
CA ARG A 721 -33.25 21.77 23.85
C ARG A 721 -33.60 22.12 25.30
N TRP A 722 -34.16 23.30 25.54
CA TRP A 722 -34.48 23.77 26.90
C TRP A 722 -35.36 22.79 27.68
N HIS A 723 -36.40 22.23 27.04
CA HIS A 723 -37.30 21.25 27.67
C HIS A 723 -36.61 19.93 28.00
N GLU A 724 -35.62 19.47 27.20
CA GLU A 724 -34.82 18.27 27.47
C GLU A 724 -33.92 18.49 28.70
N ARG A 725 -33.34 19.70 28.82
CA ARG A 725 -32.58 20.10 30.02
C ARG A 725 -33.45 20.08 31.28
N LEU A 726 -34.67 20.58 31.16
CA LEU A 726 -35.61 20.63 32.28
C LEU A 726 -36.00 19.21 32.69
N LEU A 727 -36.34 18.34 31.74
CA LEU A 727 -36.65 16.93 31.98
C LEU A 727 -35.44 16.16 32.57
N ALA A 728 -34.23 16.41 32.10
CA ALA A 728 -33.00 15.81 32.64
C ALA A 728 -32.75 16.24 34.10
N SER A 729 -33.00 17.54 34.40
CA SER A 729 -32.87 18.07 35.75
C SER A 729 -33.89 17.40 36.72
N TRP A 730 -35.16 17.29 36.30
CA TRP A 730 -36.20 16.61 37.05
C TRP A 730 -35.88 15.12 37.31
N ARG A 731 -35.42 14.40 36.24
CA ARG A 731 -34.98 13.02 36.37
C ARG A 731 -33.81 12.89 37.34
N GLY A 732 -32.88 13.82 37.30
CA GLY A 732 -31.71 13.84 38.23
C GLY A 732 -32.16 13.98 39.69
N VAL A 733 -33.10 14.85 39.99
CA VAL A 733 -33.68 15.01 41.33
C VAL A 733 -34.36 13.71 41.81
N PHE A 734 -35.20 13.09 40.96
CA PHE A 734 -35.86 11.83 41.28
C PHE A 734 -34.90 10.67 41.51
N ILE A 735 -33.92 10.50 40.63
CA ILE A 735 -32.89 9.44 40.74
C ILE A 735 -32.06 9.63 42.01
N ASN A 736 -31.65 10.86 42.32
CA ASN A 736 -30.90 11.14 43.54
C ASN A 736 -31.73 10.92 44.83
N ALA A 737 -33.02 11.25 44.78
CA ALA A 737 -33.91 10.96 45.91
C ALA A 737 -34.11 9.45 46.12
N LEU A 738 -34.17 8.65 45.07
CA LEU A 738 -34.28 7.18 45.15
C LEU A 738 -32.96 6.52 45.54
N ARG A 739 -31.81 7.13 45.24
CA ARG A 739 -30.49 6.63 45.69
C ARG A 739 -30.15 6.96 47.15
N SER A 740 -30.78 7.96 47.69
CA SER A 740 -30.63 8.37 49.08
C SER A 740 -31.65 7.74 50.03
N ALA A 741 -32.68 7.07 49.51
CA ALA A 741 -33.63 6.20 50.25
C ALA A 741 -33.15 4.73 50.21
#